data_7a032b6682696ff2cab3837b00ccfc4c
#
_entry.id   7a032b6682696ff2cab3837b00ccfc4c
#
_cell.length_a   1.000
_cell.length_b   1.000
_cell.length_c   1.000
_cell.angle_alpha   90.00
_cell.angle_beta   90.00
_cell.angle_gamma   90.00
#
_symmetry.space_group_name_H-M   'P 1'
#
loop_
_entity.id
_entity.type
_entity.pdbx_description
1 polymer ?
#
loop_
_entity_poly.entity_id
_entity_poly.type
_entity_poly.pdbx_seq_one_letter_code
_entity_poly.pdbx_strand_id
1 'polypeptide(L)'
;MLKIMRAKRLLPLTVALIASLAPLATQARRALTPEDWYRFLAVSDLQMSADGAAVAYLVTSYDKSTDESRAALWSADWAGGAGHQGVPLTQGESVSAPRFSPDGRSISFLSAQPSGSDTQLWLIDRHGGEPRQLTHLNGEVSGYEWSPDGAHIVLVMHGVKDSQVEGKPGKVGKASKVRKAEAAAKPLVLDAYQFKEDEEGYLTVASRPHLYLLDVRSGAVEPLTADPERADSHPQFSPDGRQVAYVSHKPGGGAEDAGIDEIWLVAPAAGAKPRRLLKTWTPNHQHLAWSPDGKSIAFLIGDEPKFNAYILDDLAVAEVATGHVRDLTGKLDRAVVSPAFTSDGRAIEFAIEDDGFQYPAQVVLATGAITHLGDSMVVSELATAAGHTAVLATSDASAIEVNALEAGKLRPLSAHNRALLDEIDLATVENFVFTSRDGTEIHGQIVKPPDFVQGHRYPTILWIPGGPNGQDQHELVLEGYGPPLERQLFATHGYVVLAVNYRGSSGRGATFARTIFADWGHKEVEDLLAGVDYAIMRGIADPGRLAIGGWSYGGILTDYAIASDTRFRAAISGAGSGNQLTTYGTDEYIVEYNAELGPPWRNPSLWTQVSYPFFHADRIRTPTLFLGGDKDFNVPIAGGEQMYQALRTLGIPTQLIVYPGEYHVLTRPSFLIDRFRRYLAWMEQYLGRSP
;
A
#
# COMPACT_ATOMS: atom_id res chain seq x y z
N MET A 1 -104.26 14.26 -1.46
CA MET A 1 -103.31 15.35 -1.11
C MET A 1 -101.93 14.80 -1.06
N LEU A 2 -101.18 14.95 -2.16
CA LEU A 2 -99.82 14.40 -2.32
C LEU A 2 -98.84 15.52 -2.02
N LYS A 3 -97.84 15.24 -1.16
CA LYS A 3 -96.66 16.04 -0.97
C LYS A 3 -95.49 15.45 -1.72
N ILE A 4 -94.93 16.19 -2.63
CA ILE A 4 -93.78 15.88 -3.46
C ILE A 4 -92.54 16.18 -2.65
N MET A 5 -91.67 15.17 -2.40
CA MET A 5 -90.33 15.32 -1.85
C MET A 5 -89.29 15.42 -2.99
N ARG A 6 -88.65 16.57 -3.07
CA ARG A 6 -87.50 16.81 -3.96
C ARG A 6 -86.19 16.10 -3.42
N ALA A 7 -85.67 15.22 -4.20
CA ALA A 7 -84.30 14.62 -3.94
C ALA A 7 -83.21 15.62 -4.40
N LYS A 8 -82.28 15.95 -3.48
CA LYS A 8 -81.08 16.71 -3.78
C LYS A 8 -80.04 15.70 -4.26
N ARG A 9 -79.55 15.85 -5.49
CA ARG A 9 -78.39 15.13 -6.02
C ARG A 9 -77.12 15.73 -5.40
N LEU A 10 -76.30 14.93 -4.68
CA LEU A 10 -74.90 15.21 -4.29
C LEU A 10 -74.02 14.83 -5.46
N LEU A 11 -73.26 15.76 -6.03
CA LEU A 11 -72.14 15.52 -6.91
C LEU A 11 -70.93 15.11 -6.04
N PRO A 12 -70.17 14.06 -6.42
CA PRO A 12 -68.86 13.77 -5.76
C PRO A 12 -67.78 14.74 -6.29
N LEU A 13 -67.17 15.50 -5.41
CA LEU A 13 -65.94 16.25 -5.69
C LEU A 13 -64.78 15.28 -5.76
N THR A 14 -64.29 15.00 -6.98
CA THR A 14 -63.04 14.28 -7.20
C THR A 14 -61.89 15.29 -7.03
N VAL A 15 -61.21 15.23 -5.87
CA VAL A 15 -59.96 15.96 -5.67
C VAL A 15 -58.85 15.18 -6.39
N ALA A 16 -58.43 15.67 -7.56
CA ALA A 16 -57.26 15.18 -8.24
C ALA A 16 -55.99 15.67 -7.48
N LEU A 17 -55.32 14.75 -6.77
CA LEU A 17 -54.01 14.97 -6.18
C LEU A 17 -53.02 15.01 -7.36
N ILE A 18 -52.65 16.18 -7.85
CA ILE A 18 -51.50 16.35 -8.75
C ILE A 18 -50.25 16.25 -7.87
N ALA A 19 -49.65 15.05 -7.77
CA ALA A 19 -48.33 14.90 -7.29
C ALA A 19 -47.37 15.58 -8.27
N SER A 20 -46.89 16.76 -7.94
CA SER A 20 -45.81 17.43 -8.65
C SER A 20 -44.54 16.58 -8.42
N LEU A 21 -44.21 15.71 -9.39
CA LEU A 21 -42.87 15.19 -9.57
C LEU A 21 -41.97 16.40 -9.90
N ALA A 22 -41.44 17.05 -8.87
CA ALA A 22 -40.28 17.90 -9.08
C ALA A 22 -39.17 17.00 -9.66
N PRO A 23 -38.54 17.35 -10.79
CA PRO A 23 -37.38 16.64 -11.25
C PRO A 23 -36.35 16.75 -10.11
N LEU A 24 -35.85 15.61 -9.60
CA LEU A 24 -34.62 15.59 -8.83
C LEU A 24 -33.57 16.27 -9.72
N ALA A 25 -33.24 17.51 -9.38
CA ALA A 25 -32.13 18.19 -10.02
C ALA A 25 -30.91 17.30 -9.78
N THR A 26 -30.44 16.59 -10.80
CA THR A 26 -29.15 15.97 -10.77
C THR A 26 -28.15 17.08 -10.50
N GLN A 27 -27.59 17.08 -9.30
CA GLN A 27 -26.57 18.06 -8.93
C GLN A 27 -25.43 17.88 -9.96
N ALA A 28 -25.06 19.00 -10.62
CA ALA A 28 -23.97 18.95 -11.59
C ALA A 28 -22.72 18.42 -10.89
N ARG A 29 -22.06 17.45 -11.49
CA ARG A 29 -20.78 16.92 -10.98
C ARG A 29 -19.77 18.06 -10.93
N ARG A 30 -18.80 17.94 -10.04
CA ARG A 30 -17.78 18.96 -9.77
C ARG A 30 -16.37 18.39 -9.86
N ALA A 31 -15.39 19.28 -9.96
CA ALA A 31 -13.99 18.89 -9.83
C ALA A 31 -13.70 18.28 -8.44
N LEU A 32 -12.74 17.39 -8.40
CA LEU A 32 -12.15 16.88 -7.17
C LEU A 32 -11.41 18.03 -6.44
N THR A 33 -11.57 18.13 -5.13
CA THR A 33 -10.89 19.13 -4.31
C THR A 33 -9.99 18.49 -3.27
N PRO A 34 -8.94 19.18 -2.78
CA PRO A 34 -8.11 18.67 -1.69
C PRO A 34 -8.91 18.26 -0.45
N GLU A 35 -10.00 18.98 -0.15
CA GLU A 35 -10.87 18.75 0.99
C GLU A 35 -11.68 17.46 0.91
N ASP A 36 -11.86 16.89 -0.27
CA ASP A 36 -12.52 15.60 -0.47
C ASP A 36 -11.75 14.45 0.20
N TRP A 37 -10.45 14.64 0.48
CA TRP A 37 -9.67 13.68 1.26
C TRP A 37 -10.34 13.29 2.58
N TYR A 38 -10.94 14.24 3.30
CA TYR A 38 -11.67 13.94 4.54
C TYR A 38 -12.94 13.11 4.33
N ARG A 39 -13.39 12.94 3.11
CA ARG A 39 -14.64 12.23 2.76
C ARG A 39 -14.36 10.85 2.17
N PHE A 40 -13.17 10.63 1.67
CA PHE A 40 -12.75 9.33 1.19
C PHE A 40 -12.60 8.34 2.34
N LEU A 41 -12.87 7.07 2.03
CA LEU A 41 -12.72 5.94 2.95
C LEU A 41 -11.78 4.92 2.29
N ALA A 42 -10.65 4.62 2.94
CA ALA A 42 -9.73 3.59 2.45
C ALA A 42 -10.15 2.22 2.98
N VAL A 43 -10.16 1.22 2.10
CA VAL A 43 -10.57 -0.16 2.40
C VAL A 43 -9.36 -1.07 2.28
N SER A 44 -9.07 -1.86 3.32
CA SER A 44 -7.89 -2.74 3.41
C SER A 44 -8.14 -3.98 4.27
N ASP A 45 -7.12 -4.84 4.40
CA ASP A 45 -7.06 -5.99 5.32
C ASP A 45 -8.26 -6.96 5.16
N LEU A 46 -8.42 -7.52 3.97
CA LEU A 46 -9.53 -8.42 3.64
C LEU A 46 -9.36 -9.81 4.26
N GLN A 47 -10.37 -10.29 4.94
CA GLN A 47 -10.44 -11.64 5.49
C GLN A 47 -11.76 -12.30 5.12
N MET A 48 -11.74 -13.63 4.91
CA MET A 48 -12.95 -14.42 4.69
C MET A 48 -13.13 -15.43 5.83
N SER A 49 -14.36 -15.59 6.28
CA SER A 49 -14.70 -16.63 7.27
C SER A 49 -14.50 -18.04 6.66
N ALA A 50 -14.09 -19.02 7.48
CA ALA A 50 -13.79 -20.38 7.03
C ALA A 50 -14.97 -21.07 6.33
N ASP A 51 -16.20 -20.69 6.68
CA ASP A 51 -17.44 -21.17 6.05
C ASP A 51 -17.77 -20.41 4.73
N GLY A 52 -16.99 -19.41 4.35
CA GLY A 52 -17.22 -18.56 3.17
C GLY A 52 -18.46 -17.68 3.25
N ALA A 53 -19.10 -17.57 4.41
CA ALA A 53 -20.37 -16.88 4.55
C ALA A 53 -20.23 -15.36 4.76
N ALA A 54 -19.07 -14.88 5.22
CA ALA A 54 -18.82 -13.47 5.50
C ALA A 54 -17.38 -13.07 5.21
N VAL A 55 -17.19 -11.77 4.97
CA VAL A 55 -15.90 -11.11 4.91
C VAL A 55 -15.77 -10.09 6.04
N ALA A 56 -14.55 -9.91 6.53
CA ALA A 56 -14.16 -8.85 7.44
C ALA A 56 -13.07 -8.00 6.77
N TYR A 57 -13.08 -6.70 6.99
CA TYR A 57 -12.14 -5.76 6.39
C TYR A 57 -12.05 -4.48 7.21
N LEU A 58 -11.04 -3.68 6.95
CA LEU A 58 -10.87 -2.37 7.58
C LEU A 58 -11.42 -1.26 6.67
N VAL A 59 -11.97 -0.24 7.31
CA VAL A 59 -12.34 1.03 6.67
C VAL A 59 -11.69 2.16 7.45
N THR A 60 -10.73 2.82 6.82
CA THR A 60 -10.03 3.97 7.37
C THR A 60 -10.73 5.25 6.97
N SER A 61 -11.03 6.09 7.95
CA SER A 61 -11.59 7.43 7.82
C SER A 61 -10.62 8.48 8.37
N TYR A 62 -10.80 9.73 7.93
CA TYR A 62 -9.92 10.85 8.26
C TYR A 62 -10.68 11.91 9.04
N ASP A 63 -10.30 12.13 10.31
CA ASP A 63 -10.98 13.07 11.21
C ASP A 63 -10.31 14.45 11.17
N LYS A 64 -11.04 15.43 10.63
CA LYS A 64 -10.58 16.81 10.55
C LYS A 64 -10.38 17.47 11.93
N SER A 65 -11.09 17.04 12.96
CA SER A 65 -11.06 17.69 14.27
C SER A 65 -9.87 17.25 15.11
N THR A 66 -9.42 16.00 14.96
CA THR A 66 -8.26 15.43 15.64
C THR A 66 -7.01 15.41 14.76
N ASP A 67 -7.18 15.60 13.45
CA ASP A 67 -6.14 15.49 12.43
C ASP A 67 -5.48 14.10 12.40
N GLU A 68 -6.31 13.05 12.56
CA GLU A 68 -5.90 11.65 12.62
C GLU A 68 -6.69 10.80 11.63
N SER A 69 -6.07 9.71 11.17
CA SER A 69 -6.78 8.61 10.51
C SER A 69 -7.24 7.58 11.55
N ARG A 70 -8.36 6.92 11.28
CA ARG A 70 -8.91 5.86 12.14
C ARG A 70 -9.46 4.73 11.31
N ALA A 71 -8.94 3.54 11.55
CA ALA A 71 -9.41 2.31 10.93
C ALA A 71 -10.47 1.64 11.82
N ALA A 72 -11.63 1.33 11.26
CA ALA A 72 -12.70 0.59 11.90
C ALA A 72 -12.86 -0.79 11.25
N LEU A 73 -13.18 -1.80 12.07
CA LEU A 73 -13.51 -3.14 11.57
C LEU A 73 -14.94 -3.17 11.04
N TRP A 74 -15.09 -3.69 9.83
CA TRP A 74 -16.35 -3.89 9.14
C TRP A 74 -16.55 -5.37 8.77
N SER A 75 -17.80 -5.78 8.59
CA SER A 75 -18.15 -7.10 8.06
C SER A 75 -19.27 -7.00 7.02
N ALA A 76 -19.21 -7.86 6.01
CA ALA A 76 -20.27 -8.01 5.03
C ALA A 76 -20.57 -9.50 4.79
N ASP A 77 -21.86 -9.81 4.61
CA ASP A 77 -22.29 -11.16 4.27
C ASP A 77 -22.00 -11.47 2.80
N TRP A 78 -21.48 -12.66 2.51
CA TRP A 78 -21.23 -13.11 1.14
C TRP A 78 -22.47 -13.09 0.25
N ALA A 79 -23.62 -13.50 0.80
CA ALA A 79 -24.90 -13.48 0.08
C ALA A 79 -25.50 -12.07 -0.06
N GLY A 80 -24.88 -11.03 0.49
CA GLY A 80 -25.30 -9.63 0.36
C GLY A 80 -25.33 -9.20 -1.11
N GLY A 81 -26.42 -8.54 -1.51
CA GLY A 81 -26.61 -8.02 -2.88
C GLY A 81 -26.16 -6.55 -3.02
N ALA A 82 -26.15 -6.06 -4.25
CA ALA A 82 -25.90 -4.66 -4.56
C ALA A 82 -26.80 -3.74 -3.72
N GLY A 83 -26.21 -2.93 -2.84
CA GLY A 83 -26.92 -2.05 -1.90
C GLY A 83 -26.76 -2.44 -0.42
N HIS A 84 -26.21 -3.60 -0.10
CA HIS A 84 -25.76 -3.92 1.24
C HIS A 84 -24.32 -3.44 1.41
N GLN A 85 -24.17 -2.25 1.95
CA GLN A 85 -22.90 -1.84 2.52
C GLN A 85 -22.67 -2.72 3.75
N GLY A 86 -21.44 -3.20 3.95
CA GLY A 86 -21.08 -3.90 5.17
C GLY A 86 -21.51 -3.11 6.42
N VAL A 87 -21.47 -3.74 7.56
CA VAL A 87 -21.78 -3.11 8.85
C VAL A 87 -20.52 -2.87 9.66
N PRO A 88 -20.36 -1.69 10.30
CA PRO A 88 -19.25 -1.46 11.21
C PRO A 88 -19.41 -2.31 12.48
N LEU A 89 -18.36 -3.01 12.87
CA LEU A 89 -18.30 -3.79 14.11
C LEU A 89 -17.64 -2.99 15.23
N THR A 90 -16.71 -2.09 14.91
CA THR A 90 -16.06 -1.19 15.90
C THR A 90 -16.32 0.26 15.54
N GLN A 91 -16.24 1.14 16.55
CA GLN A 91 -16.48 2.58 16.40
C GLN A 91 -15.51 3.37 17.28
N GLY A 92 -14.82 4.35 16.68
CA GLY A 92 -14.03 5.33 17.43
C GLY A 92 -12.62 4.90 17.85
N GLU A 93 -12.25 3.64 17.63
CA GLU A 93 -10.91 3.12 17.92
C GLU A 93 -10.19 2.78 16.62
N SER A 94 -8.87 2.94 16.61
CA SER A 94 -8.06 2.43 15.53
C SER A 94 -7.76 0.95 15.74
N VAL A 95 -8.07 0.13 14.73
CA VAL A 95 -7.89 -1.32 14.76
C VAL A 95 -7.08 -1.78 13.54
N SER A 96 -6.38 -2.91 13.67
CA SER A 96 -5.59 -3.52 12.60
C SER A 96 -5.63 -5.04 12.66
N ALA A 97 -5.14 -5.68 11.60
CA ALA A 97 -4.95 -7.12 11.50
C ALA A 97 -6.19 -7.95 11.91
N PRO A 98 -7.37 -7.77 11.30
CA PRO A 98 -8.55 -8.58 11.62
C PRO A 98 -8.32 -10.04 11.23
N ARG A 99 -8.83 -10.98 12.05
CA ARG A 99 -8.81 -12.42 11.76
C ARG A 99 -10.08 -13.06 12.32
N PHE A 100 -10.73 -13.92 11.53
CA PHE A 100 -11.80 -14.75 12.09
C PHE A 100 -11.24 -15.78 13.06
N SER A 101 -11.97 -16.03 14.16
CA SER A 101 -11.70 -17.21 14.98
C SER A 101 -11.97 -18.49 14.17
N PRO A 102 -11.29 -19.62 14.45
CA PRO A 102 -11.45 -20.86 13.68
C PRO A 102 -12.89 -21.39 13.64
N ASP A 103 -13.70 -21.12 14.66
CA ASP A 103 -15.13 -21.47 14.73
C ASP A 103 -16.04 -20.46 13.96
N GLY A 104 -15.45 -19.39 13.40
CA GLY A 104 -16.15 -18.36 12.64
C GLY A 104 -17.11 -17.47 13.45
N ARG A 105 -17.13 -17.58 14.80
CA ARG A 105 -18.08 -16.83 15.65
C ARG A 105 -17.60 -15.45 16.01
N SER A 106 -16.31 -15.27 16.06
CA SER A 106 -15.68 -14.02 16.49
C SER A 106 -14.66 -13.53 15.47
N ILE A 107 -14.36 -12.25 15.56
CA ILE A 107 -13.25 -11.62 14.84
C ILE A 107 -12.30 -11.04 15.89
N SER A 108 -11.04 -11.44 15.82
CA SER A 108 -9.97 -10.83 16.60
C SER A 108 -9.34 -9.68 15.82
N PHE A 109 -8.74 -8.73 16.52
CA PHE A 109 -8.05 -7.58 15.93
C PHE A 109 -7.05 -6.99 16.93
N LEU A 110 -6.11 -6.22 16.43
CA LEU A 110 -5.16 -5.45 17.23
C LEU A 110 -5.69 -4.04 17.48
N SER A 111 -5.48 -3.52 18.69
CA SER A 111 -5.82 -2.13 19.01
C SER A 111 -5.04 -1.63 20.23
N ALA A 112 -4.64 -0.36 20.20
CA ALA A 112 -4.00 0.36 21.30
C ALA A 112 -5.05 1.15 22.10
N GLN A 113 -5.83 0.45 22.93
CA GLN A 113 -6.89 1.05 23.78
C GLN A 113 -6.54 0.95 25.27
N PRO A 114 -6.64 2.06 26.03
CA PRO A 114 -6.88 3.44 25.56
C PRO A 114 -5.74 3.97 24.71
N SER A 115 -6.01 4.98 23.88
CA SER A 115 -5.00 5.60 23.01
C SER A 115 -3.70 5.90 23.75
N GLY A 116 -2.56 5.52 23.15
CA GLY A 116 -1.22 5.64 23.72
C GLY A 116 -0.84 4.53 24.71
N SER A 117 -1.58 3.42 24.75
CA SER A 117 -1.16 2.14 25.38
C SER A 117 -0.45 1.27 24.34
N ASP A 118 0.26 0.23 24.80
CA ASP A 118 0.80 -0.80 23.93
C ASP A 118 -0.33 -1.52 23.20
N THR A 119 -0.13 -1.83 21.92
CA THR A 119 -1.10 -2.57 21.09
C THR A 119 -1.34 -3.96 21.66
N GLN A 120 -2.62 -4.33 21.82
CA GLN A 120 -3.07 -5.59 22.41
C GLN A 120 -4.05 -6.30 21.47
N LEU A 121 -4.27 -7.59 21.73
CA LEU A 121 -5.24 -8.41 21.01
C LEU A 121 -6.64 -8.28 21.62
N TRP A 122 -7.63 -8.04 20.78
CA TRP A 122 -9.04 -7.89 21.12
C TRP A 122 -9.90 -8.89 20.35
N LEU A 123 -11.11 -9.12 20.83
CA LEU A 123 -12.07 -10.05 20.23
C LEU A 123 -13.47 -9.43 20.25
N ILE A 124 -14.20 -9.56 19.15
CA ILE A 124 -15.61 -9.14 19.03
C ILE A 124 -16.43 -10.27 18.38
N ASP A 125 -17.72 -10.39 18.73
CA ASP A 125 -18.62 -11.30 18.00
C ASP A 125 -18.79 -10.84 16.56
N ARG A 126 -18.84 -11.77 15.59
CA ARG A 126 -18.96 -11.45 14.16
C ARG A 126 -20.20 -10.64 13.79
N HIS A 127 -21.22 -10.66 14.65
CA HIS A 127 -22.46 -9.89 14.47
C HIS A 127 -22.48 -8.57 15.24
N GLY A 128 -21.34 -8.20 15.86
CA GLY A 128 -21.19 -6.97 16.66
C GLY A 128 -21.34 -7.19 18.16
N GLY A 129 -21.29 -6.12 18.91
CA GLY A 129 -21.33 -6.12 20.38
C GLY A 129 -20.14 -5.37 20.98
N GLU A 130 -19.93 -5.51 22.29
CA GLU A 130 -18.79 -4.88 22.98
C GLU A 130 -17.50 -5.69 22.74
N PRO A 131 -16.42 -5.08 22.22
CA PRO A 131 -15.13 -5.74 22.10
C PRO A 131 -14.56 -6.13 23.47
N ARG A 132 -13.93 -7.28 23.53
CA ARG A 132 -13.27 -7.81 24.72
C ARG A 132 -11.76 -7.89 24.51
N GLN A 133 -10.99 -7.25 25.39
CA GLN A 133 -9.53 -7.39 25.37
C GLN A 133 -9.13 -8.81 25.77
N LEU A 134 -8.29 -9.44 24.94
CA LEU A 134 -7.84 -10.82 25.16
C LEU A 134 -6.46 -10.86 25.84
N THR A 135 -5.57 -9.90 25.55
CA THR A 135 -4.23 -9.82 26.13
C THR A 135 -4.05 -8.56 26.98
N HIS A 136 -3.23 -8.66 28.03
CA HIS A 136 -2.82 -7.55 28.90
C HIS A 136 -1.32 -7.63 29.16
N LEU A 137 -0.54 -7.52 28.07
CA LEU A 137 0.89 -7.74 28.07
C LEU A 137 1.65 -6.42 28.24
N ASN A 138 2.87 -6.51 28.78
CA ASN A 138 3.81 -5.41 28.73
C ASN A 138 4.68 -5.57 27.49
N GLY A 139 4.39 -4.84 26.47
CA GLY A 139 4.99 -4.92 25.16
C GLY A 139 3.92 -4.89 24.08
N GLU A 140 4.34 -4.52 22.91
CA GLU A 140 3.48 -4.36 21.76
C GLU A 140 3.26 -5.69 21.03
N VAL A 141 2.01 -6.00 20.70
CA VAL A 141 1.65 -7.10 19.80
C VAL A 141 1.53 -6.51 18.40
N SER A 142 2.43 -6.90 17.49
CA SER A 142 2.44 -6.41 16.10
C SER A 142 1.80 -7.37 15.10
N GLY A 143 1.58 -8.63 15.49
CA GLY A 143 0.95 -9.63 14.65
C GLY A 143 0.50 -10.84 15.44
N TYR A 144 -0.32 -11.68 14.84
CA TYR A 144 -0.76 -12.91 15.48
C TYR A 144 -1.41 -13.90 14.51
N GLU A 145 -1.52 -15.17 14.92
CA GLU A 145 -2.18 -16.23 14.16
C GLU A 145 -2.89 -17.22 15.09
N TRP A 146 -4.11 -17.63 14.72
CA TRP A 146 -4.90 -18.62 15.45
C TRP A 146 -4.47 -20.05 15.16
N SER A 147 -4.43 -20.91 16.20
CA SER A 147 -4.39 -22.36 15.96
C SER A 147 -5.71 -22.84 15.38
N PRO A 148 -5.72 -23.86 14.50
CA PRO A 148 -6.95 -24.36 13.85
C PRO A 148 -8.04 -24.84 14.82
N ASP A 149 -7.67 -25.29 16.02
CA ASP A 149 -8.59 -25.72 17.08
C ASP A 149 -9.09 -24.56 17.97
N GLY A 150 -8.57 -23.33 17.74
CA GLY A 150 -8.91 -22.15 18.55
C GLY A 150 -8.39 -22.17 19.99
N ALA A 151 -7.54 -23.15 20.35
CA ALA A 151 -7.02 -23.25 21.70
C ALA A 151 -5.84 -22.33 21.99
N HIS A 152 -5.08 -21.99 20.95
CA HIS A 152 -3.87 -21.18 21.04
C HIS A 152 -3.85 -20.06 20.00
N ILE A 153 -3.02 -19.04 20.29
CA ILE A 153 -2.66 -17.98 19.35
C ILE A 153 -1.14 -17.82 19.43
N VAL A 154 -0.47 -17.76 18.28
CA VAL A 154 0.91 -17.28 18.23
C VAL A 154 0.87 -15.76 18.09
N LEU A 155 1.57 -15.04 18.97
CA LEU A 155 1.73 -13.60 18.97
C LEU A 155 3.12 -13.24 18.44
N VAL A 156 3.22 -12.16 17.69
CA VAL A 156 4.47 -11.48 17.34
C VAL A 156 4.61 -10.27 18.25
N MET A 157 5.68 -10.19 19.04
CA MET A 157 5.83 -9.15 20.05
C MET A 157 7.20 -8.50 20.00
N HIS A 158 7.22 -7.18 20.21
CA HIS A 158 8.42 -6.35 20.31
C HIS A 158 8.66 -5.94 21.78
N GLY A 159 9.93 -5.76 22.15
CA GLY A 159 10.30 -5.05 23.37
C GLY A 159 9.96 -5.73 24.70
N VAL A 160 9.71 -7.04 24.73
CA VAL A 160 9.43 -7.77 25.98
C VAL A 160 10.67 -7.81 26.84
N LYS A 161 10.65 -7.16 28.01
CA LYS A 161 11.72 -7.25 29.01
C LYS A 161 11.63 -8.59 29.71
N ASP A 162 12.72 -9.35 29.75
CA ASP A 162 12.86 -10.70 30.35
C ASP A 162 12.28 -10.88 31.78
N SER A 163 11.96 -9.81 32.48
CA SER A 163 11.51 -9.88 33.88
C SER A 163 10.00 -10.05 34.08
N GLN A 164 9.20 -10.25 33.02
CA GLN A 164 7.73 -10.18 33.11
C GLN A 164 6.94 -11.32 32.48
N VAL A 165 7.58 -12.41 32.09
CA VAL A 165 6.89 -13.65 31.65
C VAL A 165 6.50 -14.54 32.85
N GLU A 166 6.57 -14.04 34.11
CA GLU A 166 6.04 -14.77 35.26
C GLU A 166 4.51 -14.55 35.39
N GLY A 167 3.78 -15.49 34.82
CA GLY A 167 2.32 -15.57 34.90
C GLY A 167 1.79 -15.67 36.36
N LYS A 168 1.40 -14.53 36.90
CA LYS A 168 0.39 -14.48 37.98
C LYS A 168 -0.69 -13.49 37.58
N PRO A 169 -2.00 -13.88 37.68
CA PRO A 169 -3.06 -12.95 37.37
C PRO A 169 -3.00 -11.79 38.38
N GLY A 170 -2.53 -10.63 37.90
CA GLY A 170 -2.40 -9.42 38.71
C GLY A 170 -3.77 -8.86 39.06
N LYS A 171 -4.00 -8.61 40.36
CA LYS A 171 -5.15 -7.85 40.83
C LYS A 171 -5.18 -6.49 40.16
N VAL A 172 -6.32 -6.13 39.59
CA VAL A 172 -6.62 -4.82 39.03
C VAL A 172 -6.21 -3.71 40.01
N GLY A 173 -5.07 -3.09 39.78
CA GLY A 173 -4.60 -1.92 40.48
C GLY A 173 -5.22 -0.67 39.85
N LYS A 174 -5.85 0.18 40.70
CA LYS A 174 -6.39 1.48 40.28
C LYS A 174 -5.38 2.27 39.48
N ALA A 175 -5.79 2.74 38.29
CA ALA A 175 -5.02 3.62 37.45
C ALA A 175 -4.48 4.82 38.21
N SER A 176 -3.20 4.82 38.50
CA SER A 176 -2.48 5.94 39.08
C SER A 176 -2.09 6.87 37.94
N LYS A 177 -2.70 8.06 37.87
CA LYS A 177 -2.21 9.19 37.07
C LYS A 177 -0.88 9.69 37.64
N VAL A 178 0.19 8.98 37.40
CA VAL A 178 1.53 9.50 37.59
C VAL A 178 2.04 9.83 36.17
N ARG A 179 2.14 11.11 35.82
CA ARG A 179 3.05 11.56 34.80
C ARG A 179 4.41 10.92 35.12
N LYS A 180 4.80 9.89 34.36
CA LYS A 180 6.19 9.43 34.32
C LYS A 180 7.00 10.66 33.95
N ALA A 181 7.84 11.18 34.86
CA ALA A 181 8.93 12.05 34.49
C ALA A 181 9.67 11.30 33.36
N GLU A 182 9.85 11.95 32.22
CA GLU A 182 10.65 11.42 31.11
C GLU A 182 11.96 10.94 31.71
N ALA A 183 12.16 9.63 31.75
CA ALA A 183 13.46 9.08 32.09
C ALA A 183 14.43 9.65 31.06
N ALA A 184 15.53 10.27 31.53
CA ALA A 184 16.51 10.87 30.63
C ALA A 184 16.82 9.91 29.50
N ALA A 185 16.60 10.36 28.26
CA ALA A 185 16.80 9.53 27.06
C ALA A 185 18.19 8.91 27.10
N LYS A 186 18.26 7.58 27.03
CA LYS A 186 19.53 6.86 26.96
C LYS A 186 20.06 6.90 25.53
N PRO A 187 21.38 6.94 25.34
CA PRO A 187 21.96 6.76 24.01
C PRO A 187 21.48 5.44 23.39
N LEU A 188 21.13 5.49 22.09
CA LEU A 188 20.87 4.29 21.30
C LEU A 188 22.20 3.64 20.93
N VAL A 189 22.28 2.32 21.06
CA VAL A 189 23.42 1.52 20.61
C VAL A 189 22.95 0.69 19.44
N LEU A 190 23.57 0.91 18.27
CA LEU A 190 23.21 0.29 17.01
C LEU A 190 24.32 -0.65 16.59
N ASP A 191 24.00 -1.89 16.26
CA ASP A 191 24.91 -2.94 15.81
C ASP A 191 24.40 -3.71 14.59
N ALA A 192 23.21 -3.34 14.08
CA ALA A 192 22.66 -3.93 12.87
C ALA A 192 23.29 -3.33 11.61
N TYR A 193 23.43 -4.12 10.55
CA TYR A 193 23.89 -3.66 9.23
C TYR A 193 22.88 -2.69 8.61
N GLN A 194 21.61 -3.07 8.53
CA GLN A 194 20.51 -2.15 8.33
C GLN A 194 20.03 -1.70 9.72
N PHE A 195 20.25 -0.45 10.03
CA PHE A 195 19.99 0.10 11.37
C PHE A 195 18.87 1.17 11.40
N LYS A 196 18.22 1.39 10.26
CA LYS A 196 17.09 2.29 10.08
C LYS A 196 16.04 1.62 9.20
N GLU A 197 14.79 1.98 9.47
CA GLU A 197 13.63 1.61 8.66
C GLU A 197 12.61 2.75 8.76
N ASP A 198 11.94 3.07 7.65
CA ASP A 198 10.94 4.12 7.66
C ASP A 198 9.79 3.75 8.59
N GLU A 199 9.15 4.73 9.22
CA GLU A 199 8.13 4.57 10.27
C GLU A 199 8.64 3.94 11.59
N GLU A 200 9.58 2.99 11.56
CA GLU A 200 10.18 2.34 12.73
C GLU A 200 11.30 3.16 13.37
N GLY A 201 12.06 3.89 12.58
CA GLY A 201 13.18 4.70 13.04
C GLY A 201 14.49 3.92 13.14
N TYR A 202 15.20 4.07 14.27
CA TYR A 202 16.44 3.34 14.53
C TYR A 202 16.17 1.95 15.08
N LEU A 203 16.61 0.93 14.36
CA LEU A 203 16.46 -0.48 14.75
C LEU A 203 17.47 -0.85 15.84
N THR A 204 16.99 -1.36 16.96
CA THR A 204 17.83 -1.82 18.08
C THR A 204 17.60 -3.31 18.34
N VAL A 205 18.49 -3.98 19.08
CA VAL A 205 18.28 -5.37 19.51
C VAL A 205 16.94 -5.52 20.26
N ALA A 206 16.56 -4.53 21.03
CA ALA A 206 15.32 -4.54 21.82
C ALA A 206 14.05 -4.39 20.97
N SER A 207 14.17 -3.92 19.72
CA SER A 207 13.01 -3.80 18.81
C SER A 207 12.78 -5.07 17.97
N ARG A 208 13.65 -6.09 18.05
CA ARG A 208 13.47 -7.33 17.29
C ARG A 208 12.24 -8.08 17.76
N PRO A 209 11.34 -8.47 16.85
CA PRO A 209 10.16 -9.24 17.20
C PRO A 209 10.50 -10.71 17.46
N HIS A 210 9.76 -11.32 18.39
CA HIS A 210 9.82 -12.75 18.67
C HIS A 210 8.41 -13.34 18.80
N LEU A 211 8.33 -14.66 18.65
CA LEU A 211 7.06 -15.37 18.71
C LEU A 211 6.77 -15.85 20.15
N TYR A 212 5.52 -15.69 20.56
CA TYR A 212 4.99 -16.14 21.83
C TYR A 212 3.72 -16.95 21.63
N LEU A 213 3.51 -17.98 22.46
CA LEU A 213 2.33 -18.83 22.41
C LEU A 213 1.38 -18.41 23.54
N LEU A 214 0.17 -17.96 23.17
CA LEU A 214 -0.93 -17.65 24.08
C LEU A 214 -1.87 -18.83 24.18
N ASP A 215 -2.13 -19.34 25.38
CA ASP A 215 -3.26 -20.23 25.67
C ASP A 215 -4.54 -19.39 25.86
N VAL A 216 -5.51 -19.56 24.99
CA VAL A 216 -6.72 -18.71 24.93
C VAL A 216 -7.60 -18.87 26.15
N ARG A 217 -7.60 -20.05 26.82
CA ARG A 217 -8.43 -20.34 27.98
C ARG A 217 -7.85 -19.71 29.23
N SER A 218 -6.55 -19.93 29.47
CA SER A 218 -5.90 -19.48 30.72
C SER A 218 -5.38 -18.05 30.61
N GLY A 219 -5.14 -17.52 29.40
CA GLY A 219 -4.46 -16.27 29.15
C GLY A 219 -2.94 -16.34 29.41
N ALA A 220 -2.39 -17.53 29.60
CA ALA A 220 -0.94 -17.73 29.79
C ALA A 220 -0.21 -17.49 28.46
N VAL A 221 0.91 -16.77 28.53
CA VAL A 221 1.77 -16.47 27.37
C VAL A 221 3.18 -16.99 27.67
N GLU A 222 3.73 -17.79 26.75
CA GLU A 222 5.05 -18.38 26.88
C GLU A 222 5.88 -18.09 25.62
N PRO A 223 7.21 -17.86 25.71
CA PRO A 223 8.05 -17.65 24.54
C PRO A 223 8.10 -18.90 23.68
N LEU A 224 7.88 -18.75 22.40
CA LEU A 224 8.03 -19.80 21.39
C LEU A 224 9.37 -19.71 20.67
N THR A 225 9.89 -18.49 20.45
CA THR A 225 11.23 -18.21 19.96
C THR A 225 11.93 -17.20 20.88
N ALA A 226 13.26 -17.23 20.96
CA ALA A 226 14.02 -16.42 21.91
C ALA A 226 15.49 -16.20 21.49
N ASP A 227 15.85 -16.37 20.21
CA ASP A 227 17.21 -16.11 19.74
C ASP A 227 17.39 -14.58 19.57
N PRO A 228 18.18 -13.91 20.43
CA PRO A 228 18.31 -12.45 20.40
C PRO A 228 19.01 -11.92 19.13
N GLU A 229 19.64 -12.79 18.34
CA GLU A 229 20.25 -12.40 17.07
C GLU A 229 19.25 -12.40 15.91
N ARG A 230 18.02 -12.86 16.14
CA ARG A 230 17.00 -13.03 15.10
C ARG A 230 15.80 -12.13 15.35
N ALA A 231 15.13 -11.83 14.25
CA ALA A 231 13.82 -11.23 14.23
C ALA A 231 12.85 -12.24 13.59
N ASP A 232 11.76 -12.56 14.26
CA ASP A 232 10.82 -13.60 13.87
C ASP A 232 9.43 -13.00 13.62
N SER A 233 8.83 -13.30 12.47
CA SER A 233 7.58 -12.69 12.01
C SER A 233 6.73 -13.68 11.19
N HIS A 234 5.53 -13.25 10.79
CA HIS A 234 4.60 -13.95 9.88
C HIS A 234 4.34 -15.43 10.26
N PRO A 235 3.96 -15.71 11.52
CA PRO A 235 3.64 -17.07 11.93
C PRO A 235 2.39 -17.57 11.22
N GLN A 236 2.40 -18.86 10.82
CA GLN A 236 1.26 -19.56 10.23
C GLN A 236 1.17 -20.97 10.80
N PHE A 237 0.03 -21.35 11.37
CA PHE A 237 -0.19 -22.73 11.83
C PHE A 237 -0.39 -23.68 10.67
N SER A 238 0.17 -24.89 10.80
CA SER A 238 -0.21 -26.00 9.93
C SER A 238 -1.69 -26.35 10.13
N PRO A 239 -2.40 -26.88 9.10
CA PRO A 239 -3.83 -27.23 9.22
C PRO A 239 -4.17 -28.23 10.32
N ASP A 240 -3.21 -29.09 10.73
CA ASP A 240 -3.35 -30.02 11.84
C ASP A 240 -2.97 -29.44 13.20
N GLY A 241 -2.56 -28.16 13.24
CA GLY A 241 -2.16 -27.44 14.47
C GLY A 241 -0.86 -27.90 15.10
N ARG A 242 -0.07 -28.78 14.45
CA ARG A 242 1.13 -29.38 15.08
C ARG A 242 2.41 -28.61 14.83
N GLN A 243 2.41 -27.71 13.87
CA GLN A 243 3.57 -26.87 13.53
C GLN A 243 3.15 -25.43 13.30
N VAL A 244 4.09 -24.52 13.53
CA VAL A 244 4.03 -23.13 13.13
C VAL A 244 5.17 -22.89 12.16
N ALA A 245 4.86 -22.44 10.96
CA ALA A 245 5.85 -21.88 10.03
C ALA A 245 5.99 -20.40 10.31
N TYR A 246 7.19 -19.85 10.18
CA TYR A 246 7.45 -18.44 10.36
C TYR A 246 8.66 -17.99 9.58
N VAL A 247 8.76 -16.71 9.33
CA VAL A 247 9.92 -16.07 8.71
C VAL A 247 10.87 -15.61 9.81
N SER A 248 12.17 -15.80 9.59
CA SER A 248 13.20 -15.36 10.53
C SER A 248 14.42 -14.84 9.76
N HIS A 249 14.93 -13.70 10.17
CA HIS A 249 16.16 -13.12 9.60
C HIS A 249 17.14 -12.69 10.69
N LYS A 250 18.38 -12.37 10.30
CA LYS A 250 19.43 -11.90 11.21
C LYS A 250 19.80 -10.44 10.94
N PRO A 251 19.18 -9.48 11.62
CA PRO A 251 19.46 -8.05 11.38
C PRO A 251 20.90 -7.62 11.69
N GLY A 252 21.55 -8.29 12.67
CA GLY A 252 22.93 -8.03 13.07
C GLY A 252 24.00 -8.71 12.21
N GLY A 253 23.61 -9.43 11.15
CA GLY A 253 24.50 -9.99 10.14
C GLY A 253 25.25 -8.90 9.37
N GLY A 254 26.34 -9.29 8.67
CA GLY A 254 27.02 -8.38 7.75
C GLY A 254 26.31 -8.26 6.42
N ALA A 255 26.93 -7.58 5.46
CA ALA A 255 26.39 -7.41 4.11
C ALA A 255 26.05 -8.75 3.39
N GLU A 256 26.69 -9.86 3.80
CA GLU A 256 26.45 -11.19 3.21
C GLU A 256 25.14 -11.84 3.71
N ASP A 257 24.66 -11.47 4.90
CA ASP A 257 23.45 -12.00 5.50
C ASP A 257 22.23 -11.06 5.29
N ALA A 258 22.48 -9.83 4.89
CA ALA A 258 21.45 -8.84 4.70
C ALA A 258 20.54 -9.19 3.51
N GLY A 259 19.23 -9.06 3.71
CA GLY A 259 18.21 -9.42 2.71
C GLY A 259 17.96 -10.93 2.58
N ILE A 260 18.57 -11.78 3.41
CA ILE A 260 18.29 -13.21 3.42
C ILE A 260 17.28 -13.53 4.51
N ASP A 261 16.17 -14.12 4.10
CA ASP A 261 15.19 -14.69 4.99
C ASP A 261 15.30 -16.21 5.07
N GLU A 262 14.81 -16.71 6.17
CA GLU A 262 14.73 -18.15 6.40
C GLU A 262 13.31 -18.50 6.82
N ILE A 263 12.75 -19.55 6.22
CA ILE A 263 11.49 -20.14 6.69
C ILE A 263 11.83 -21.21 7.71
N TRP A 264 11.27 -21.08 8.90
CA TRP A 264 11.46 -21.97 10.04
C TRP A 264 10.16 -22.64 10.43
N LEU A 265 10.28 -23.80 11.07
CA LEU A 265 9.17 -24.56 11.63
C LEU A 265 9.43 -24.84 13.11
N VAL A 266 8.40 -24.68 13.94
CA VAL A 266 8.45 -25.00 15.37
C VAL A 266 7.14 -25.67 15.82
N ALA A 267 7.21 -26.61 16.75
CA ALA A 267 5.99 -27.12 17.41
C ALA A 267 5.41 -26.06 18.33
N PRO A 268 4.08 -25.89 18.41
CA PRO A 268 3.45 -24.88 19.30
C PRO A 268 3.47 -25.34 20.75
N ALA A 269 4.65 -25.40 21.35
CA ALA A 269 4.86 -25.81 22.73
C ALA A 269 6.09 -25.09 23.31
N ALA A 270 6.02 -24.71 24.59
CA ALA A 270 7.14 -24.11 25.31
C ALA A 270 8.41 -24.97 25.24
N GLY A 271 9.54 -24.32 24.91
CA GLY A 271 10.82 -24.99 24.82
C GLY A 271 10.99 -25.90 23.59
N ALA A 272 10.05 -25.90 22.65
CA ALA A 272 10.20 -26.58 21.37
C ALA A 272 11.41 -26.02 20.63
N LYS A 273 12.12 -26.90 19.91
CA LYS A 273 13.31 -26.51 19.14
C LYS A 273 12.89 -26.18 17.70
N PRO A 274 13.09 -24.95 17.24
CA PRO A 274 12.87 -24.59 15.86
C PRO A 274 13.81 -25.36 14.92
N ARG A 275 13.32 -25.66 13.72
CA ARG A 275 14.17 -26.17 12.62
C ARG A 275 14.00 -25.28 11.39
N ARG A 276 15.09 -24.95 10.75
CA ARG A 276 15.06 -24.25 9.47
C ARG A 276 14.54 -25.19 8.39
N LEU A 277 13.55 -24.74 7.63
CA LEU A 277 13.06 -25.43 6.45
C LEU A 277 13.91 -25.09 5.23
N LEU A 278 14.10 -23.79 4.95
CA LEU A 278 14.90 -23.32 3.82
C LEU A 278 15.41 -21.90 4.07
N LYS A 279 16.35 -21.47 3.21
CA LYS A 279 16.73 -20.07 3.01
C LYS A 279 16.07 -19.57 1.74
N THR A 280 15.65 -18.33 1.72
CA THR A 280 15.05 -17.68 0.56
C THR A 280 15.59 -16.28 0.40
N TRP A 281 15.45 -15.74 -0.78
CA TRP A 281 15.74 -14.36 -1.08
C TRP A 281 14.42 -13.71 -1.54
N THR A 282 13.87 -12.87 -0.71
CA THR A 282 12.67 -12.08 -1.04
C THR A 282 12.61 -10.86 -0.14
N PRO A 283 12.49 -9.66 -0.68
CA PRO A 283 12.28 -8.45 0.11
C PRO A 283 10.86 -8.34 0.65
N ASN A 284 9.89 -9.07 0.06
CA ASN A 284 8.47 -9.02 0.40
C ASN A 284 8.00 -10.32 1.08
N HIS A 285 8.48 -10.58 2.27
CA HIS A 285 8.36 -11.86 3.01
C HIS A 285 6.97 -12.24 3.50
N GLN A 286 5.94 -11.55 3.09
CA GLN A 286 4.70 -11.45 3.86
C GLN A 286 3.70 -12.59 3.66
N HIS A 287 3.94 -13.55 2.78
CA HIS A 287 2.93 -14.55 2.44
C HIS A 287 3.44 -15.98 2.59
N LEU A 288 3.22 -16.56 3.79
CA LEU A 288 3.31 -18.00 3.98
C LEU A 288 1.89 -18.59 3.97
N ALA A 289 1.62 -19.53 3.09
CA ALA A 289 0.33 -20.24 3.07
C ALA A 289 0.55 -21.75 3.09
N TRP A 290 -0.05 -22.45 4.06
CA TRP A 290 -0.03 -23.90 4.11
C TRP A 290 -1.00 -24.52 3.10
N SER A 291 -0.57 -25.60 2.44
CA SER A 291 -1.50 -26.44 1.72
C SER A 291 -2.51 -27.09 2.68
N PRO A 292 -3.80 -27.30 2.28
CA PRO A 292 -4.80 -27.91 3.16
C PRO A 292 -4.42 -29.28 3.74
N ASP A 293 -3.54 -30.04 3.07
CA ASP A 293 -3.03 -31.32 3.54
C ASP A 293 -1.78 -31.21 4.44
N GLY A 294 -1.29 -29.99 4.69
CA GLY A 294 -0.16 -29.68 5.55
C GLY A 294 1.21 -30.16 5.02
N LYS A 295 1.31 -30.55 3.75
CA LYS A 295 2.56 -31.08 3.20
C LYS A 295 3.43 -30.05 2.50
N SER A 296 2.86 -28.90 2.15
CA SER A 296 3.55 -27.86 1.43
C SER A 296 3.25 -26.47 2.00
N ILE A 297 4.17 -25.53 1.77
CA ILE A 297 4.01 -24.11 2.08
C ILE A 297 4.22 -23.35 0.79
N ALA A 298 3.27 -22.51 0.40
CA ALA A 298 3.41 -21.52 -0.66
C ALA A 298 4.02 -20.23 -0.09
N PHE A 299 4.89 -19.60 -0.86
CA PHE A 299 5.56 -18.35 -0.49
C PHE A 299 6.06 -17.63 -1.74
N LEU A 300 6.44 -16.36 -1.60
CA LEU A 300 7.04 -15.60 -2.68
C LEU A 300 8.57 -15.72 -2.62
N ILE A 301 9.21 -15.75 -3.79
CA ILE A 301 10.66 -15.76 -3.92
C ILE A 301 11.12 -14.72 -4.94
N GLY A 302 12.23 -14.07 -4.63
CA GLY A 302 13.00 -13.33 -5.62
C GLY A 302 14.04 -14.25 -6.29
N ASP A 303 14.68 -13.76 -7.35
CA ASP A 303 15.65 -14.53 -8.11
C ASP A 303 17.12 -14.23 -7.73
N GLU A 304 17.65 -13.05 -8.07
CA GLU A 304 19.05 -12.69 -7.86
C GLU A 304 19.21 -11.53 -6.85
N PRO A 305 19.98 -11.71 -5.76
CA PRO A 305 20.20 -10.68 -4.74
C PRO A 305 20.66 -9.32 -5.26
N LYS A 306 21.47 -9.30 -6.32
CA LYS A 306 21.98 -8.04 -6.89
C LYS A 306 20.88 -7.17 -7.52
N PHE A 307 19.74 -7.77 -7.86
CA PHE A 307 18.59 -7.05 -8.44
C PHE A 307 17.50 -6.78 -7.39
N ASN A 308 17.86 -6.68 -6.12
CA ASN A 308 16.92 -6.49 -5.03
C ASN A 308 15.89 -5.36 -5.29
N ALA A 309 16.33 -4.22 -5.82
CA ALA A 309 15.47 -3.10 -6.18
C ALA A 309 14.57 -3.36 -7.42
N TYR A 310 14.75 -4.49 -8.13
CA TYR A 310 14.06 -4.82 -9.40
C TYR A 310 13.51 -6.24 -9.40
N ILE A 311 13.22 -6.78 -8.21
CA ILE A 311 12.68 -8.12 -8.09
C ILE A 311 11.26 -8.17 -8.63
N LEU A 312 10.99 -9.22 -9.40
CA LEU A 312 9.64 -9.68 -9.69
C LEU A 312 9.40 -10.90 -8.79
N ASP A 313 8.50 -10.77 -7.84
CA ASP A 313 8.19 -11.86 -6.93
C ASP A 313 7.55 -13.02 -7.67
N ASP A 314 8.15 -14.20 -7.57
CA ASP A 314 7.64 -15.45 -8.10
C ASP A 314 6.95 -16.27 -7.00
N LEU A 315 5.86 -16.96 -7.36
CA LEU A 315 5.21 -17.91 -6.48
C LEU A 315 5.96 -19.24 -6.48
N ALA A 316 6.35 -19.69 -5.29
CA ALA A 316 6.97 -20.99 -5.07
C ALA A 316 6.22 -21.81 -4.03
N VAL A 317 6.46 -23.13 -4.07
CA VAL A 317 5.96 -24.08 -3.08
C VAL A 317 7.14 -24.92 -2.53
N ALA A 318 7.27 -24.97 -1.21
CA ALA A 318 8.23 -25.81 -0.51
C ALA A 318 7.55 -27.08 0.05
N GLU A 319 8.16 -28.24 -0.14
CA GLU A 319 7.76 -29.48 0.54
C GLU A 319 8.24 -29.43 1.99
N VAL A 320 7.33 -29.56 2.96
CA VAL A 320 7.62 -29.45 4.39
C VAL A 320 8.59 -30.51 4.91
N ALA A 321 8.53 -31.71 4.34
CA ALA A 321 9.36 -32.84 4.75
C ALA A 321 10.84 -32.69 4.35
N THR A 322 11.09 -32.12 3.18
CA THR A 322 12.43 -32.09 2.56
C THR A 322 13.01 -30.68 2.41
N GLY A 323 12.17 -29.65 2.40
CA GLY A 323 12.54 -28.29 2.03
C GLY A 323 12.76 -28.10 0.52
N HIS A 324 12.38 -29.08 -0.31
CA HIS A 324 12.49 -28.96 -1.77
C HIS A 324 11.54 -27.87 -2.27
N VAL A 325 12.07 -26.91 -3.01
CA VAL A 325 11.34 -25.76 -3.57
C VAL A 325 11.03 -26.02 -5.04
N ARG A 326 9.80 -25.72 -5.42
CA ARG A 326 9.34 -25.72 -6.80
C ARG A 326 8.80 -24.34 -7.13
N ASP A 327 9.45 -23.66 -8.04
CA ASP A 327 8.96 -22.41 -8.62
C ASP A 327 7.78 -22.70 -9.55
N LEU A 328 6.70 -21.91 -9.43
CA LEU A 328 5.46 -22.08 -10.18
C LEU A 328 5.25 -21.00 -11.24
N THR A 329 5.81 -19.80 -11.05
CA THR A 329 5.55 -18.63 -11.90
C THR A 329 6.77 -18.03 -12.58
N GLY A 330 7.98 -18.49 -12.31
CA GLY A 330 9.23 -17.91 -12.87
C GLY A 330 9.29 -17.83 -14.40
N LYS A 331 8.46 -18.62 -15.11
CA LYS A 331 8.33 -18.53 -16.57
C LYS A 331 7.33 -17.46 -17.03
N LEU A 332 6.54 -16.91 -16.10
CA LEU A 332 5.56 -15.88 -16.39
C LEU A 332 6.25 -14.55 -16.70
N ASP A 333 7.40 -14.31 -16.07
CA ASP A 333 8.15 -13.04 -16.16
C ASP A 333 7.30 -11.84 -15.74
N ARG A 334 6.51 -12.02 -14.68
CA ARG A 334 5.62 -11.02 -14.06
C ARG A 334 5.60 -11.19 -12.56
N ALA A 335 5.56 -10.10 -11.83
CA ALA A 335 5.37 -10.16 -10.38
C ALA A 335 3.99 -10.72 -10.01
N VAL A 336 3.95 -11.48 -8.92
CA VAL A 336 2.71 -12.03 -8.38
C VAL A 336 2.56 -11.64 -6.91
N VAL A 337 1.32 -11.48 -6.46
CA VAL A 337 1.00 -11.08 -5.08
C VAL A 337 -0.15 -11.90 -4.51
N SER A 338 -0.29 -11.89 -3.18
CA SER A 338 -1.42 -12.45 -2.42
C SER A 338 -1.74 -13.93 -2.73
N PRO A 339 -0.77 -14.87 -2.66
CA PRO A 339 -1.03 -16.27 -2.96
C PRO A 339 -1.89 -16.94 -1.88
N ALA A 340 -2.93 -17.69 -2.29
CA ALA A 340 -3.80 -18.47 -1.41
C ALA A 340 -4.12 -19.82 -2.03
N PHE A 341 -4.01 -20.92 -1.26
CA PHE A 341 -4.45 -22.21 -1.73
C PHE A 341 -5.97 -22.27 -1.89
N THR A 342 -6.42 -22.91 -2.97
CA THR A 342 -7.82 -23.33 -3.06
C THR A 342 -8.15 -24.33 -1.95
N SER A 343 -9.40 -24.37 -1.49
CA SER A 343 -9.83 -25.22 -0.38
C SER A 343 -9.62 -26.73 -0.63
N ASP A 344 -9.57 -27.16 -1.90
CA ASP A 344 -9.24 -28.55 -2.28
C ASP A 344 -7.73 -28.81 -2.41
N GLY A 345 -6.89 -27.79 -2.27
CA GLY A 345 -5.43 -27.87 -2.35
C GLY A 345 -4.88 -28.20 -3.73
N ARG A 346 -5.67 -28.10 -4.80
CA ARG A 346 -5.25 -28.45 -6.17
C ARG A 346 -4.65 -27.30 -6.94
N ALA A 347 -4.93 -26.07 -6.52
CA ALA A 347 -4.42 -24.86 -7.13
C ALA A 347 -4.06 -23.82 -6.08
N ILE A 348 -3.34 -22.78 -6.51
CA ILE A 348 -3.09 -21.56 -5.76
C ILE A 348 -3.66 -20.41 -6.59
N GLU A 349 -4.47 -19.57 -5.96
CA GLU A 349 -4.94 -18.30 -6.50
C GLU A 349 -3.99 -17.19 -6.09
N PHE A 350 -3.78 -16.20 -6.96
CA PHE A 350 -2.89 -15.05 -6.77
C PHE A 350 -3.28 -13.93 -7.73
N ALA A 351 -2.70 -12.73 -7.58
CA ALA A 351 -2.83 -11.69 -8.59
C ALA A 351 -1.53 -11.53 -9.37
N ILE A 352 -1.63 -11.22 -10.67
CA ILE A 352 -0.52 -11.00 -11.60
C ILE A 352 -0.46 -9.52 -11.95
N GLU A 353 0.69 -8.90 -11.75
CA GLU A 353 0.97 -7.54 -12.17
C GLU A 353 1.41 -7.53 -13.64
N ASP A 354 0.62 -6.93 -14.53
CA ASP A 354 0.87 -6.95 -15.97
C ASP A 354 0.33 -5.69 -16.68
N ASP A 355 1.23 -4.88 -17.18
CA ASP A 355 1.01 -3.76 -18.10
C ASP A 355 -0.19 -2.84 -17.74
N GLY A 356 -0.17 -2.29 -16.53
CA GLY A 356 -1.18 -1.37 -16.03
C GLY A 356 -2.42 -2.03 -15.40
N PHE A 357 -2.39 -3.36 -15.22
CA PHE A 357 -3.39 -4.14 -14.50
C PHE A 357 -2.76 -5.03 -13.44
N GLN A 358 -3.58 -5.50 -12.52
CA GLN A 358 -3.23 -6.52 -11.54
C GLN A 358 -4.42 -7.47 -11.41
N TYR A 359 -4.45 -8.51 -12.23
CA TYR A 359 -5.62 -9.36 -12.35
C TYR A 359 -5.47 -10.72 -11.64
N PRO A 360 -6.56 -11.28 -11.11
CA PRO A 360 -6.53 -12.55 -10.41
C PRO A 360 -6.29 -13.72 -11.39
N ALA A 361 -5.49 -14.67 -10.93
CA ALA A 361 -5.14 -15.87 -11.67
C ALA A 361 -5.05 -17.06 -10.73
N GLN A 362 -4.95 -18.26 -11.28
CA GLN A 362 -4.64 -19.46 -10.53
C GLN A 362 -3.60 -20.32 -11.26
N VAL A 363 -2.80 -21.05 -10.49
CA VAL A 363 -1.91 -22.08 -11.01
C VAL A 363 -2.35 -23.45 -10.51
N VAL A 364 -2.53 -24.40 -11.44
CA VAL A 364 -2.86 -25.79 -11.12
C VAL A 364 -1.60 -26.54 -10.73
N LEU A 365 -1.48 -27.00 -9.49
CA LEU A 365 -0.25 -27.58 -8.94
C LEU A 365 0.25 -28.83 -9.69
N ALA A 366 -0.65 -29.67 -10.19
CA ALA A 366 -0.29 -30.90 -10.89
C ALA A 366 0.33 -30.64 -12.27
N THR A 367 -0.07 -29.58 -12.96
CA THR A 367 0.31 -29.30 -14.34
C THR A 367 1.19 -28.08 -14.52
N GLY A 368 1.18 -27.15 -13.55
CA GLY A 368 1.77 -25.83 -13.67
C GLY A 368 1.01 -24.90 -14.63
N ALA A 369 -0.20 -25.26 -15.06
CA ALA A 369 -1.01 -24.44 -15.95
C ALA A 369 -1.53 -23.21 -15.18
N ILE A 370 -1.27 -22.02 -15.70
CA ILE A 370 -1.78 -20.76 -15.18
C ILE A 370 -2.99 -20.33 -16.01
N THR A 371 -4.06 -19.91 -15.35
CA THR A 371 -5.29 -19.40 -15.98
C THR A 371 -5.73 -18.12 -15.29
N HIS A 372 -6.16 -17.12 -16.06
CA HIS A 372 -6.73 -15.89 -15.51
C HIS A 372 -8.13 -16.18 -14.96
N LEU A 373 -8.44 -15.60 -13.82
CA LEU A 373 -9.75 -15.65 -13.19
C LEU A 373 -10.58 -14.40 -13.49
N GLY A 374 -10.00 -13.40 -14.13
CA GLY A 374 -10.61 -12.17 -14.60
C GLY A 374 -9.60 -11.34 -15.36
N ASP A 375 -10.07 -10.48 -16.27
CA ASP A 375 -9.22 -9.63 -17.10
C ASP A 375 -9.57 -8.14 -16.89
N SER A 376 -8.61 -7.26 -17.18
CA SER A 376 -8.80 -5.80 -17.17
C SER A 376 -9.34 -5.27 -15.84
N MET A 377 -8.78 -5.74 -14.73
CA MET A 377 -9.10 -5.27 -13.37
C MET A 377 -7.82 -5.10 -12.56
N VAL A 378 -7.90 -4.35 -11.47
CA VAL A 378 -6.83 -4.21 -10.48
C VAL A 378 -7.34 -4.76 -9.15
N VAL A 379 -6.69 -5.83 -8.69
CA VAL A 379 -7.01 -6.55 -7.44
C VAL A 379 -5.78 -6.54 -6.56
N SER A 380 -5.85 -5.93 -5.38
CA SER A 380 -4.71 -5.83 -4.45
C SER A 380 -4.62 -6.98 -3.45
N GLU A 381 -5.77 -7.52 -3.02
CA GLU A 381 -5.83 -8.62 -2.06
C GLU A 381 -6.86 -9.66 -2.48
N LEU A 382 -6.57 -10.93 -2.13
CA LEU A 382 -7.49 -12.05 -2.30
C LEU A 382 -7.68 -12.80 -0.96
N ALA A 383 -8.93 -13.18 -0.66
CA ALA A 383 -9.26 -14.05 0.46
C ALA A 383 -10.18 -15.17 -0.03
N THR A 384 -9.73 -16.43 0.14
CA THR A 384 -10.40 -17.61 -0.41
C THR A 384 -10.79 -18.58 0.70
N ALA A 385 -12.07 -18.97 0.76
CA ALA A 385 -12.57 -20.02 1.65
C ALA A 385 -13.83 -20.67 1.07
N ALA A 386 -14.05 -21.95 1.38
CA ALA A 386 -15.25 -22.73 1.01
C ALA A 386 -15.62 -22.65 -0.48
N GLY A 387 -14.65 -22.44 -1.37
CA GLY A 387 -14.87 -22.31 -2.82
C GLY A 387 -15.34 -20.91 -3.26
N HIS A 388 -15.29 -19.93 -2.39
CA HIS A 388 -15.54 -18.52 -2.65
C HIS A 388 -14.23 -17.74 -2.64
N THR A 389 -14.14 -16.70 -3.47
CA THR A 389 -12.99 -15.76 -3.50
C THR A 389 -13.50 -14.34 -3.40
N ALA A 390 -13.15 -13.65 -2.32
CA ALA A 390 -13.33 -12.22 -2.16
C ALA A 390 -12.05 -11.48 -2.56
N VAL A 391 -12.20 -10.28 -3.08
CA VAL A 391 -11.07 -9.45 -3.53
C VAL A 391 -11.26 -7.98 -3.10
N LEU A 392 -10.16 -7.31 -2.82
CA LEU A 392 -10.10 -5.85 -2.87
C LEU A 392 -9.82 -5.44 -4.31
N ALA A 393 -10.73 -4.71 -4.91
CA ALA A 393 -10.59 -4.29 -6.31
C ALA A 393 -10.86 -2.80 -6.50
N THR A 394 -10.20 -2.23 -7.49
CA THR A 394 -10.28 -0.81 -7.87
C THR A 394 -10.36 -0.66 -9.39
N SER A 395 -10.63 0.56 -9.86
CA SER A 395 -10.57 0.96 -11.27
C SER A 395 -10.39 2.47 -11.36
N ASP A 396 -10.22 3.01 -12.56
CA ASP A 396 -10.13 4.47 -12.80
C ASP A 396 -11.31 5.27 -12.24
N ALA A 397 -12.46 4.63 -12.01
CA ALA A 397 -13.69 5.28 -11.56
C ALA A 397 -14.21 4.77 -10.21
N SER A 398 -13.50 3.86 -9.56
CA SER A 398 -13.89 3.27 -8.28
C SER A 398 -12.68 3.17 -7.38
N ALA A 399 -12.74 3.74 -6.19
CA ALA A 399 -11.76 3.44 -5.15
C ALA A 399 -11.80 1.96 -4.78
N ILE A 400 -10.82 1.51 -3.98
CA ILE A 400 -10.78 0.13 -3.49
C ILE A 400 -12.07 -0.19 -2.75
N GLU A 401 -12.71 -1.30 -3.14
CA GLU A 401 -13.93 -1.84 -2.54
C GLU A 401 -13.84 -3.36 -2.44
N VAL A 402 -14.56 -3.94 -1.47
CA VAL A 402 -14.67 -5.39 -1.33
C VAL A 402 -15.63 -5.94 -2.38
N ASN A 403 -15.19 -6.97 -3.10
CA ASN A 403 -15.98 -7.62 -4.14
C ASN A 403 -15.91 -9.14 -4.01
N ALA A 404 -16.98 -9.82 -4.40
CA ALA A 404 -16.95 -11.24 -4.71
C ALA A 404 -16.47 -11.44 -6.15
N LEU A 405 -15.50 -12.33 -6.35
CA LEU A 405 -15.04 -12.74 -7.68
C LEU A 405 -15.83 -13.97 -8.12
N GLU A 406 -16.74 -13.82 -9.08
CA GLU A 406 -17.65 -14.88 -9.54
C GLU A 406 -17.59 -15.00 -11.06
N ALA A 407 -17.14 -16.13 -11.57
CA ALA A 407 -17.03 -16.41 -13.00
C ALA A 407 -16.34 -15.28 -13.80
N GLY A 408 -15.25 -14.73 -13.26
CA GLY A 408 -14.45 -13.67 -13.88
C GLY A 408 -15.06 -12.26 -13.79
N LYS A 409 -16.07 -12.07 -12.94
CA LYS A 409 -16.75 -10.79 -12.73
C LYS A 409 -16.74 -10.40 -11.27
N LEU A 410 -16.71 -9.10 -11.02
CA LEU A 410 -16.79 -8.51 -9.70
C LEU A 410 -18.26 -8.25 -9.34
N ARG A 411 -18.70 -8.78 -8.19
CA ARG A 411 -19.97 -8.43 -7.55
C ARG A 411 -19.67 -7.64 -6.27
N PRO A 412 -20.08 -6.37 -6.17
CA PRO A 412 -19.78 -5.54 -4.99
C PRO A 412 -20.35 -6.13 -3.70
N LEU A 413 -19.53 -6.20 -2.66
CA LEU A 413 -19.89 -6.46 -1.26
C LEU A 413 -19.81 -5.19 -0.41
N SER A 414 -19.11 -4.15 -0.89
CA SER A 414 -19.08 -2.80 -0.31
C SER A 414 -19.22 -1.72 -1.38
N ALA A 415 -19.49 -0.49 -0.95
CA ALA A 415 -19.62 0.67 -1.84
C ALA A 415 -19.41 1.97 -1.03
N HIS A 416 -18.33 2.04 -0.26
CA HIS A 416 -18.10 3.12 0.70
C HIS A 416 -17.92 4.50 0.05
N ASN A 417 -17.24 4.55 -1.09
CA ASN A 417 -16.89 5.79 -1.76
C ASN A 417 -17.87 6.21 -2.87
N ARG A 418 -18.83 5.35 -3.20
CA ARG A 418 -19.73 5.58 -4.35
C ARG A 418 -20.47 6.92 -4.29
N ALA A 419 -21.02 7.26 -3.12
CA ALA A 419 -21.79 8.50 -2.97
C ALA A 419 -20.93 9.76 -3.20
N LEU A 420 -19.66 9.74 -2.77
CA LEU A 420 -18.72 10.82 -3.03
C LEU A 420 -18.33 10.88 -4.51
N LEU A 421 -17.98 9.72 -5.09
CA LEU A 421 -17.56 9.66 -6.50
C LEU A 421 -18.68 10.03 -7.48
N ASP A 422 -19.93 9.77 -7.13
CA ASP A 422 -21.10 10.22 -7.93
C ASP A 422 -21.24 11.77 -7.98
N GLU A 423 -20.64 12.50 -7.02
CA GLU A 423 -20.59 13.98 -7.02
C GLU A 423 -19.45 14.53 -7.87
N ILE A 424 -18.42 13.74 -8.17
CA ILE A 424 -17.18 14.17 -8.81
C ILE A 424 -17.23 13.83 -10.31
N ASP A 425 -16.87 14.78 -11.14
CA ASP A 425 -16.68 14.57 -12.57
C ASP A 425 -15.26 14.09 -12.82
N LEU A 426 -15.05 12.76 -12.70
CA LEU A 426 -13.74 12.14 -12.84
C LEU A 426 -13.23 12.27 -14.28
N ALA A 427 -11.95 12.48 -14.40
CA ALA A 427 -11.22 12.53 -15.67
C ALA A 427 -11.12 11.14 -16.30
N THR A 428 -11.12 11.08 -17.63
CA THR A 428 -10.99 9.84 -18.39
C THR A 428 -9.53 9.42 -18.48
N VAL A 429 -9.25 8.14 -18.20
CA VAL A 429 -7.93 7.52 -18.34
C VAL A 429 -7.88 6.71 -19.64
N GLU A 430 -6.87 6.94 -20.48
CA GLU A 430 -6.66 6.21 -21.72
C GLU A 430 -5.21 5.70 -21.78
N ASN A 431 -5.02 4.44 -22.20
CA ASN A 431 -3.70 3.90 -22.45
C ASN A 431 -3.08 4.55 -23.70
N PHE A 432 -1.77 4.75 -23.68
CA PHE A 432 -1.02 5.12 -24.86
C PHE A 432 0.30 4.36 -24.94
N VAL A 433 0.72 4.13 -26.16
CA VAL A 433 1.96 3.44 -26.49
C VAL A 433 2.78 4.35 -27.40
N PHE A 434 4.05 4.45 -27.13
CA PHE A 434 4.99 5.24 -27.92
C PHE A 434 6.36 4.58 -27.96
N THR A 435 7.25 5.12 -28.81
CA THR A 435 8.59 4.60 -28.95
C THR A 435 9.60 5.59 -28.35
N SER A 436 10.45 5.12 -27.46
CA SER A 436 11.58 5.86 -26.92
C SER A 436 12.66 6.12 -27.99
N ARG A 437 13.64 6.94 -27.68
CA ARG A 437 14.67 7.36 -28.65
C ARG A 437 15.49 6.21 -29.24
N ASP A 438 15.70 5.16 -28.47
CA ASP A 438 16.45 3.97 -28.88
C ASP A 438 15.60 2.89 -29.56
N GLY A 439 14.31 3.14 -29.78
CA GLY A 439 13.38 2.21 -30.41
C GLY A 439 12.61 1.33 -29.43
N THR A 440 12.82 1.47 -28.13
CA THR A 440 12.08 0.73 -27.11
C THR A 440 10.62 1.20 -27.06
N GLU A 441 9.69 0.26 -27.05
CA GLU A 441 8.26 0.53 -26.86
C GLU A 441 7.98 0.80 -25.40
N ILE A 442 7.30 1.92 -25.12
CA ILE A 442 6.95 2.38 -23.76
C ILE A 442 5.45 2.57 -23.67
N HIS A 443 4.88 2.16 -22.55
CA HIS A 443 3.46 2.26 -22.24
C HIS A 443 3.19 3.30 -21.17
N GLY A 444 1.96 3.81 -21.12
CA GLY A 444 1.54 4.78 -20.12
C GLY A 444 0.06 5.10 -20.21
N GLN A 445 -0.35 6.04 -19.38
CA GLN A 445 -1.72 6.52 -19.30
C GLN A 445 -1.80 8.03 -19.51
N ILE A 446 -2.80 8.47 -20.27
CA ILE A 446 -3.17 9.89 -20.41
C ILE A 446 -4.47 10.12 -19.67
N VAL A 447 -4.44 10.94 -18.63
CA VAL A 447 -5.62 11.36 -17.88
C VAL A 447 -6.10 12.68 -18.45
N LYS A 448 -7.29 12.69 -19.04
CA LYS A 448 -7.86 13.83 -19.77
C LYS A 448 -8.93 14.54 -18.91
N PRO A 449 -8.95 15.88 -18.89
CA PRO A 449 -10.02 16.62 -18.22
C PRO A 449 -11.41 16.13 -18.62
N PRO A 450 -12.42 16.21 -17.75
CA PRO A 450 -13.80 15.80 -18.08
C PRO A 450 -14.38 16.47 -19.33
N ASP A 451 -14.01 17.71 -19.56
CA ASP A 451 -14.44 18.54 -20.69
C ASP A 451 -13.44 18.55 -21.85
N PHE A 452 -12.59 17.52 -21.96
CA PHE A 452 -11.57 17.41 -23.01
C PHE A 452 -12.15 17.50 -24.41
N VAL A 453 -11.61 18.44 -25.20
CA VAL A 453 -11.97 18.66 -26.61
C VAL A 453 -10.81 18.23 -27.52
N GLN A 454 -11.08 17.27 -28.38
CA GLN A 454 -10.09 16.79 -29.36
C GLN A 454 -9.60 17.93 -30.27
N GLY A 455 -8.28 18.05 -30.44
CA GLY A 455 -7.66 19.10 -31.26
C GLY A 455 -7.34 20.40 -30.50
N HIS A 456 -7.77 20.52 -29.26
CA HIS A 456 -7.31 21.56 -28.34
C HIS A 456 -6.04 21.12 -27.60
N ARG A 457 -5.11 22.04 -27.37
CA ARG A 457 -3.86 21.77 -26.62
C ARG A 457 -4.02 22.25 -25.19
N TYR A 458 -3.69 21.35 -24.25
CA TYR A 458 -3.86 21.56 -22.82
C TYR A 458 -2.53 21.81 -22.11
N PRO A 459 -2.50 22.61 -21.03
CA PRO A 459 -1.39 22.57 -20.09
C PRO A 459 -1.25 21.14 -19.59
N THR A 460 -0.02 20.63 -19.61
CA THR A 460 0.21 19.18 -19.41
C THR A 460 1.23 18.96 -18.32
N ILE A 461 0.92 18.04 -17.42
CA ILE A 461 1.76 17.62 -16.31
C ILE A 461 2.22 16.19 -16.58
N LEU A 462 3.53 15.96 -16.60
CA LEU A 462 4.12 14.64 -16.49
C LEU A 462 4.21 14.31 -15.00
N TRP A 463 3.36 13.37 -14.52
CA TRP A 463 3.33 12.97 -13.11
C TRP A 463 3.91 11.58 -12.95
N ILE A 464 5.09 11.49 -12.34
CA ILE A 464 5.94 10.30 -12.32
C ILE A 464 5.64 9.49 -11.07
N PRO A 465 5.38 8.17 -11.19
CA PRO A 465 5.17 7.30 -10.03
C PRO A 465 6.44 7.13 -9.20
N GLY A 466 6.28 6.68 -7.95
CA GLY A 466 7.35 6.16 -7.13
C GLY A 466 7.90 4.84 -7.70
N GLY A 467 8.87 4.25 -7.04
CA GLY A 467 9.49 3.01 -7.50
C GLY A 467 10.97 2.92 -7.14
N PRO A 468 11.84 2.42 -8.04
CA PRO A 468 11.65 2.24 -9.50
C PRO A 468 10.77 1.06 -9.89
N ASN A 469 10.72 -0.02 -9.10
CA ASN A 469 10.01 -1.26 -9.42
C ASN A 469 8.54 -1.18 -8.96
N GLY A 470 7.72 -0.62 -9.80
CA GLY A 470 6.29 -0.47 -9.67
C GLY A 470 5.72 -0.01 -11.00
N GLN A 471 4.42 -0.15 -11.20
CA GLN A 471 3.74 0.35 -12.40
C GLN A 471 2.57 1.27 -12.04
N ASP A 472 2.29 2.25 -12.88
CA ASP A 472 1.01 2.94 -12.89
C ASP A 472 -0.06 2.02 -13.46
N GLN A 473 -1.19 1.91 -12.75
CA GLN A 473 -2.28 0.98 -13.06
C GLN A 473 -3.61 1.72 -13.25
N HIS A 474 -4.62 0.99 -13.74
CA HIS A 474 -6.01 1.45 -13.82
C HIS A 474 -6.68 1.40 -12.45
N GLU A 475 -6.36 2.35 -11.59
CA GLU A 475 -6.77 2.38 -10.21
C GLU A 475 -7.10 3.79 -9.70
N LEU A 476 -7.89 3.85 -8.65
CA LEU A 476 -8.12 5.04 -7.83
C LEU A 476 -7.82 4.69 -6.37
N VAL A 477 -6.55 4.75 -6.00
CA VAL A 477 -6.05 4.41 -4.67
C VAL A 477 -5.94 5.66 -3.81
N LEU A 478 -6.33 5.54 -2.56
CA LEU A 478 -6.41 6.61 -1.56
C LEU A 478 -5.33 6.51 -0.49
N GLU A 479 -4.51 5.47 -0.54
CA GLU A 479 -3.45 5.21 0.43
C GLU A 479 -2.06 5.53 -0.14
N GLY A 480 -1.10 5.68 0.75
CA GLY A 480 0.30 5.83 0.41
C GLY A 480 0.61 7.13 -0.30
N TYR A 481 1.27 7.04 -1.43
CA TYR A 481 1.74 8.20 -2.19
C TYR A 481 0.65 8.89 -3.01
N GLY A 482 -0.49 8.25 -3.22
CA GLY A 482 -1.67 8.77 -3.89
C GLY A 482 -1.55 9.18 -5.36
N PRO A 483 -0.58 8.69 -6.20
CA PRO A 483 -0.44 9.19 -7.57
C PRO A 483 -1.70 9.16 -8.42
N PRO A 484 -2.54 8.09 -8.38
CA PRO A 484 -3.78 8.07 -9.16
C PRO A 484 -4.77 9.16 -8.75
N LEU A 485 -4.92 9.42 -7.44
CA LEU A 485 -5.79 10.50 -6.96
C LEU A 485 -5.22 11.87 -7.31
N GLU A 486 -3.91 12.06 -7.24
CA GLU A 486 -3.22 13.30 -7.63
C GLU A 486 -3.43 13.59 -9.12
N ARG A 487 -3.36 12.58 -9.98
CA ARG A 487 -3.66 12.72 -11.41
C ARG A 487 -5.11 13.15 -11.66
N GLN A 488 -6.06 12.56 -10.94
CA GLN A 488 -7.46 12.96 -10.98
C GLN A 488 -7.64 14.41 -10.49
N LEU A 489 -6.94 14.79 -9.41
CA LEU A 489 -6.97 16.16 -8.89
C LEU A 489 -6.51 17.17 -9.96
N PHE A 490 -5.38 16.94 -10.61
CA PHE A 490 -4.89 17.83 -11.67
C PHE A 490 -5.83 17.83 -12.88
N ALA A 491 -6.28 16.66 -13.31
CA ALA A 491 -7.08 16.55 -14.52
C ALA A 491 -8.47 17.19 -14.36
N THR A 492 -9.12 17.05 -13.20
CA THR A 492 -10.39 17.74 -12.92
C THR A 492 -10.24 19.27 -12.79
N HIS A 493 -8.98 19.77 -12.68
CA HIS A 493 -8.67 21.22 -12.72
C HIS A 493 -8.18 21.67 -14.11
N GLY A 494 -8.42 20.87 -15.15
CA GLY A 494 -8.21 21.26 -16.55
C GLY A 494 -6.80 20.97 -17.10
N TYR A 495 -5.97 20.23 -16.39
CA TYR A 495 -4.69 19.76 -16.91
C TYR A 495 -4.83 18.39 -17.60
N VAL A 496 -4.09 18.15 -18.65
CA VAL A 496 -3.82 16.78 -19.10
C VAL A 496 -2.67 16.24 -18.25
N VAL A 497 -2.80 15.00 -17.76
CA VAL A 497 -1.74 14.36 -16.99
C VAL A 497 -1.23 13.13 -17.73
N LEU A 498 0.08 13.02 -17.83
CA LEU A 498 0.78 11.87 -18.40
C LEU A 498 1.37 11.05 -17.27
N ALA A 499 1.10 9.76 -17.25
CA ALA A 499 1.75 8.76 -16.42
C ALA A 499 2.47 7.78 -17.35
N VAL A 500 3.75 7.53 -17.11
CA VAL A 500 4.60 6.72 -18.01
C VAL A 500 5.23 5.59 -17.20
N ASN A 501 4.96 4.35 -17.61
CA ASN A 501 5.67 3.18 -17.12
C ASN A 501 7.01 3.09 -17.83
N TYR A 502 7.99 3.85 -17.32
CA TYR A 502 9.35 3.95 -17.87
C TYR A 502 10.15 2.67 -17.64
N ARG A 503 11.25 2.49 -18.38
CA ARG A 503 12.19 1.38 -18.08
C ARG A 503 12.67 1.45 -16.64
N GLY A 504 12.58 0.33 -15.93
CA GLY A 504 12.70 0.24 -14.48
C GLY A 504 11.39 -0.16 -13.80
N SER A 505 10.25 0.17 -14.42
CA SER A 505 8.93 -0.22 -13.90
C SER A 505 8.70 -1.73 -13.97
N SER A 506 7.82 -2.24 -13.10
CA SER A 506 7.30 -3.61 -13.16
C SER A 506 6.26 -3.80 -14.28
N GLY A 507 5.59 -4.96 -14.31
CA GLY A 507 4.50 -5.27 -15.25
C GLY A 507 4.94 -5.59 -16.68
N ARG A 508 6.24 -5.48 -17.02
CA ARG A 508 6.77 -5.76 -18.37
C ARG A 508 7.99 -6.69 -18.38
N GLY A 509 8.18 -7.45 -17.31
CA GLY A 509 9.20 -8.47 -17.16
C GLY A 509 10.54 -7.96 -16.64
N ALA A 510 11.37 -8.91 -16.17
CA ALA A 510 12.62 -8.65 -15.50
C ALA A 510 13.63 -7.88 -16.37
N THR A 511 13.69 -8.16 -17.67
CA THR A 511 14.58 -7.45 -18.59
C THR A 511 14.25 -5.96 -18.67
N PHE A 512 12.96 -5.61 -18.68
CA PHE A 512 12.50 -4.22 -18.69
C PHE A 512 12.79 -3.52 -17.36
N ALA A 513 12.46 -4.16 -16.25
CA ALA A 513 12.69 -3.64 -14.89
C ALA A 513 14.19 -3.39 -14.62
N ARG A 514 15.08 -4.31 -15.04
CA ARG A 514 16.53 -4.23 -14.79
C ARG A 514 17.33 -3.38 -15.77
N THR A 515 16.67 -2.76 -16.75
CA THR A 515 17.36 -1.93 -17.76
C THR A 515 18.12 -0.76 -17.15
N ILE A 516 17.70 -0.28 -15.99
CA ILE A 516 18.26 0.88 -15.28
C ILE A 516 19.26 0.49 -14.19
N PHE A 517 19.59 -0.79 -14.03
CA PHE A 517 20.54 -1.25 -13.03
C PHE A 517 21.86 -0.47 -13.11
N ALA A 518 22.22 0.20 -12.02
CA ALA A 518 23.39 1.07 -11.88
C ALA A 518 23.48 2.21 -12.94
N ASP A 519 22.32 2.61 -13.51
CA ASP A 519 22.24 3.67 -14.56
C ASP A 519 21.03 4.59 -14.34
N TRP A 520 20.77 4.96 -13.10
CA TRP A 520 19.60 5.75 -12.69
C TRP A 520 19.52 7.10 -13.37
N GLY A 521 18.31 7.49 -13.76
CA GLY A 521 17.99 8.80 -14.33
C GLY A 521 18.41 8.99 -15.79
N HIS A 522 18.86 7.95 -16.47
CA HIS A 522 19.25 8.00 -17.87
C HIS A 522 18.13 7.46 -18.77
N LYS A 523 17.87 6.17 -18.71
CA LYS A 523 16.86 5.51 -19.59
C LYS A 523 15.44 5.96 -19.23
N GLU A 524 15.16 6.13 -17.96
CA GLU A 524 13.89 6.61 -17.47
C GLU A 524 13.58 8.01 -18.00
N VAL A 525 14.56 8.93 -17.92
CA VAL A 525 14.39 10.31 -18.44
C VAL A 525 14.22 10.32 -19.95
N GLU A 526 14.91 9.47 -20.70
CA GLU A 526 14.68 9.32 -22.15
C GLU A 526 13.23 8.93 -22.45
N ASP A 527 12.67 7.95 -21.71
CA ASP A 527 11.31 7.47 -21.87
C ASP A 527 10.27 8.52 -21.48
N LEU A 528 10.48 9.17 -20.32
CA LEU A 528 9.62 10.24 -19.81
C LEU A 528 9.51 11.40 -20.79
N LEU A 529 10.65 11.88 -21.33
CA LEU A 529 10.68 12.96 -22.32
C LEU A 529 10.06 12.55 -23.65
N ALA A 530 10.25 11.29 -24.09
CA ALA A 530 9.62 10.77 -25.29
C ALA A 530 8.08 10.70 -25.15
N GLY A 531 7.56 10.37 -23.96
CA GLY A 531 6.13 10.42 -23.66
C GLY A 531 5.54 11.83 -23.78
N VAL A 532 6.28 12.84 -23.31
CA VAL A 532 5.90 14.27 -23.50
C VAL A 532 5.93 14.64 -24.98
N ASP A 533 6.98 14.24 -25.72
CA ASP A 533 7.08 14.50 -27.16
C ASP A 533 5.92 13.84 -27.94
N TYR A 534 5.53 12.62 -27.57
CA TYR A 534 4.34 11.96 -28.14
C TYR A 534 3.08 12.80 -27.93
N ALA A 535 2.81 13.28 -26.71
CA ALA A 535 1.61 14.07 -26.41
C ALA A 535 1.61 15.42 -27.17
N ILE A 536 2.78 16.04 -27.37
CA ILE A 536 2.92 17.26 -28.18
C ILE A 536 2.62 16.97 -29.66
N MET A 537 3.19 15.90 -30.22
CA MET A 537 2.98 15.48 -31.62
C MET A 537 1.51 15.11 -31.88
N ARG A 538 0.84 14.50 -30.92
CA ARG A 538 -0.60 14.17 -31.00
C ARG A 538 -1.49 15.40 -30.87
N GLY A 539 -0.93 16.59 -30.63
CA GLY A 539 -1.71 17.82 -30.46
C GLY A 539 -2.49 17.89 -29.15
N ILE A 540 -2.13 17.09 -28.17
CA ILE A 540 -2.75 17.03 -26.82
C ILE A 540 -2.06 18.05 -25.89
N ALA A 541 -0.74 17.99 -25.78
CA ALA A 541 0.04 18.85 -24.91
C ALA A 541 0.38 20.19 -25.57
N ASP A 542 0.28 21.28 -24.78
CA ASP A 542 0.80 22.60 -25.17
C ASP A 542 2.29 22.67 -24.83
N PRO A 543 3.19 22.76 -25.82
CA PRO A 543 4.63 22.79 -25.57
C PRO A 543 5.11 24.01 -24.77
N GLY A 544 4.30 25.07 -24.69
CA GLY A 544 4.57 26.28 -23.90
C GLY A 544 4.12 26.17 -22.45
N ARG A 545 3.34 25.12 -22.08
CA ARG A 545 2.75 24.94 -20.75
C ARG A 545 2.93 23.50 -20.25
N LEU A 546 4.19 23.08 -20.08
CA LEU A 546 4.57 21.76 -19.59
C LEU A 546 5.06 21.86 -18.15
N ALA A 547 4.65 20.94 -17.31
CA ALA A 547 5.18 20.73 -15.97
C ALA A 547 5.55 19.28 -15.73
N ILE A 548 6.32 19.04 -14.66
CA ILE A 548 6.76 17.72 -14.26
C ILE A 548 6.70 17.61 -12.73
N GLY A 549 6.49 16.43 -12.22
CA GLY A 549 6.56 16.18 -10.79
C GLY A 549 6.32 14.72 -10.44
N GLY A 550 6.48 14.42 -9.17
CA GLY A 550 6.25 13.12 -8.59
C GLY A 550 6.72 13.06 -7.14
N TRP A 551 6.52 11.91 -6.52
CA TRP A 551 6.92 11.61 -5.14
C TRP A 551 7.90 10.45 -5.12
N SER A 552 8.81 10.39 -4.12
CA SER A 552 9.77 9.30 -3.98
C SER A 552 10.70 9.20 -5.21
N TYR A 553 10.82 8.05 -5.83
CA TYR A 553 11.58 7.91 -7.07
C TYR A 553 11.08 8.85 -8.18
N GLY A 554 9.76 9.16 -8.21
CA GLY A 554 9.21 10.18 -9.09
C GLY A 554 9.73 11.59 -8.82
N GLY A 555 10.00 11.94 -7.56
CA GLY A 555 10.70 13.17 -7.15
C GLY A 555 12.17 13.16 -7.59
N ILE A 556 12.85 12.03 -7.41
CA ILE A 556 14.23 11.82 -7.87
C ILE A 556 14.32 12.00 -9.39
N LEU A 557 13.46 11.33 -10.16
CA LEU A 557 13.43 11.46 -11.63
C LEU A 557 13.02 12.85 -12.11
N THR A 558 12.22 13.58 -11.32
CA THR A 558 11.92 15.00 -11.58
C THR A 558 13.20 15.82 -11.53
N ASP A 559 14.05 15.62 -10.52
CA ASP A 559 15.34 16.31 -10.41
C ASP A 559 16.26 15.98 -11.58
N TYR A 560 16.33 14.71 -12.00
CA TYR A 560 17.09 14.30 -13.20
C TYR A 560 16.57 14.95 -14.49
N ALA A 561 15.25 14.95 -14.66
CA ALA A 561 14.63 15.49 -15.87
C ALA A 561 14.87 17.00 -16.02
N ILE A 562 14.72 17.79 -14.93
CA ILE A 562 14.94 19.25 -15.00
C ILE A 562 16.42 19.63 -15.08
N ALA A 563 17.36 18.77 -14.67
CA ALA A 563 18.78 18.94 -14.90
C ALA A 563 19.21 18.58 -16.34
N SER A 564 18.37 17.78 -17.04
CA SER A 564 18.64 17.29 -18.40
C SER A 564 17.91 18.09 -19.49
N ASP A 565 16.74 18.66 -19.20
CA ASP A 565 15.87 19.37 -20.14
C ASP A 565 15.24 20.62 -19.51
N THR A 566 15.13 21.70 -20.30
CA THR A 566 14.64 23.01 -19.83
C THR A 566 13.23 23.36 -20.30
N ARG A 567 12.49 22.39 -20.90
CA ARG A 567 11.15 22.63 -21.47
C ARG A 567 10.06 22.88 -20.42
N PHE A 568 10.26 22.42 -19.19
CA PHE A 568 9.24 22.50 -18.14
C PHE A 568 9.18 23.89 -17.51
N ARG A 569 7.96 24.39 -17.31
CA ARG A 569 7.67 25.69 -16.67
C ARG A 569 7.56 25.61 -15.16
N ALA A 570 7.28 24.41 -14.63
CA ALA A 570 7.20 24.12 -13.20
C ALA A 570 7.65 22.69 -12.93
N ALA A 571 8.21 22.47 -11.75
CA ALA A 571 8.51 21.14 -11.23
C ALA A 571 8.07 20.99 -9.77
N ILE A 572 7.71 19.77 -9.39
CA ILE A 572 7.42 19.36 -8.01
C ILE A 572 8.25 18.12 -7.71
N SER A 573 9.24 18.24 -6.84
CA SER A 573 10.07 17.13 -6.35
C SER A 573 9.66 16.82 -4.91
N GLY A 574 8.74 15.84 -4.75
CA GLY A 574 8.28 15.39 -3.45
C GLY A 574 9.12 14.21 -2.96
N ALA A 575 9.60 14.24 -1.71
CA ALA A 575 10.46 13.21 -1.13
C ALA A 575 11.53 12.75 -2.13
N GLY A 576 12.18 13.71 -2.83
CA GLY A 576 13.18 13.46 -3.86
C GLY A 576 14.59 13.70 -3.37
N SER A 577 15.57 13.18 -4.11
CA SER A 577 16.99 13.42 -3.88
C SER A 577 17.75 13.58 -5.19
N GLY A 578 18.39 14.72 -5.38
CA GLY A 578 19.29 14.94 -6.52
C GLY A 578 20.73 14.47 -6.26
N ASN A 579 21.06 14.06 -5.04
CA ASN A 579 22.38 13.64 -4.61
C ASN A 579 22.34 12.31 -3.85
N GLN A 580 22.59 11.23 -4.55
CA GLN A 580 22.51 9.89 -3.98
C GLN A 580 23.61 9.58 -2.94
N LEU A 581 24.69 10.36 -2.90
CA LEU A 581 25.66 10.26 -1.81
C LEU A 581 25.08 10.66 -0.45
N THR A 582 24.00 11.46 -0.43
CA THR A 582 23.33 11.86 0.81
C THR A 582 22.54 10.71 1.42
N THR A 583 22.10 9.76 0.62
CA THR A 583 21.22 8.66 1.08
C THR A 583 22.03 7.51 1.69
N TYR A 584 23.28 7.27 1.24
CA TYR A 584 24.11 6.16 1.73
C TYR A 584 24.29 6.22 3.26
N GLY A 585 23.66 5.26 3.96
CA GLY A 585 23.72 5.15 5.43
C GLY A 585 22.91 6.18 6.20
N THR A 586 22.09 6.98 5.52
CA THR A 586 21.11 7.89 6.13
C THR A 586 19.68 7.44 5.94
N ASP A 587 19.43 6.53 5.01
CA ASP A 587 18.17 5.87 4.74
C ASP A 587 18.18 4.37 5.08
N GLU A 588 17.18 3.62 4.63
CA GLU A 588 17.00 2.19 4.88
C GLU A 588 17.61 1.28 3.79
N TYR A 589 18.02 1.80 2.62
CA TYR A 589 18.39 1.01 1.42
C TYR A 589 19.87 0.59 1.34
N ILE A 590 20.57 0.41 2.48
CA ILE A 590 21.98 0.06 2.47
C ILE A 590 22.28 -1.29 1.77
N VAL A 591 21.33 -2.23 1.81
CA VAL A 591 21.45 -3.56 1.18
C VAL A 591 21.42 -3.40 -0.33
N GLU A 592 20.44 -2.68 -0.85
CA GLU A 592 20.20 -2.39 -2.26
C GLU A 592 21.40 -1.63 -2.86
N TYR A 593 21.83 -0.57 -2.21
CA TYR A 593 22.98 0.22 -2.67
C TYR A 593 24.26 -0.60 -2.78
N ASN A 594 24.56 -1.45 -1.81
CA ASN A 594 25.75 -2.27 -1.88
C ASN A 594 25.64 -3.39 -2.92
N ALA A 595 24.44 -3.92 -3.15
CA ALA A 595 24.19 -4.91 -4.19
C ALA A 595 24.32 -4.32 -5.61
N GLU A 596 23.81 -3.11 -5.81
CA GLU A 596 23.73 -2.45 -7.12
C GLU A 596 24.94 -1.55 -7.42
N LEU A 597 25.21 -0.58 -6.56
CA LEU A 597 26.21 0.46 -6.78
C LEU A 597 27.57 0.11 -6.15
N GLY A 598 27.56 -0.77 -5.16
CA GLY A 598 28.70 -0.99 -4.29
C GLY A 598 29.00 0.23 -3.39
N PRO A 599 29.86 0.09 -2.38
CA PRO A 599 30.12 1.18 -1.46
C PRO A 599 30.82 2.37 -2.15
N PRO A 600 30.51 3.65 -1.76
CA PRO A 600 31.00 4.85 -2.44
C PRO A 600 32.52 4.95 -2.53
N TRP A 601 33.26 4.48 -1.53
CA TRP A 601 34.74 4.50 -1.53
C TRP A 601 35.38 3.51 -2.51
N ARG A 602 34.62 2.53 -3.02
CA ARG A 602 35.06 1.62 -4.09
C ARG A 602 34.64 2.09 -5.48
N ASN A 603 33.46 2.70 -5.59
CA ASN A 603 32.86 3.11 -6.85
C ASN A 603 32.49 4.62 -6.87
N PRO A 604 33.43 5.53 -6.55
CA PRO A 604 33.10 6.96 -6.41
C PRO A 604 32.56 7.58 -7.71
N SER A 605 33.01 7.11 -8.87
CA SER A 605 32.56 7.61 -10.18
C SER A 605 31.10 7.27 -10.43
N LEU A 606 30.64 6.05 -10.06
CA LEU A 606 29.27 5.63 -10.22
C LEU A 606 28.34 6.43 -9.29
N TRP A 607 28.75 6.63 -8.04
CA TRP A 607 27.98 7.46 -7.10
C TRP A 607 27.89 8.92 -7.53
N THR A 608 28.90 9.47 -8.19
CA THR A 608 28.84 10.80 -8.80
C THR A 608 27.90 10.80 -10.00
N GLN A 609 27.90 9.72 -10.82
CA GLN A 609 27.03 9.58 -11.96
C GLN A 609 25.55 9.55 -11.54
N VAL A 610 25.19 8.71 -10.56
CA VAL A 610 23.82 8.64 -10.03
C VAL A 610 23.44 9.83 -9.13
N SER A 611 24.35 10.76 -8.89
CA SER A 611 24.09 12.08 -8.27
C SER A 611 24.08 13.20 -9.31
N TYR A 612 23.81 12.88 -10.58
CA TYR A 612 23.85 13.80 -11.72
C TYR A 612 23.10 15.12 -11.49
N PRO A 613 21.86 15.13 -10.93
CA PRO A 613 21.12 16.40 -10.78
C PRO A 613 21.84 17.43 -9.92
N PHE A 614 22.42 17.00 -8.81
CA PHE A 614 23.13 17.90 -7.89
C PHE A 614 24.41 18.46 -8.52
N PHE A 615 25.21 17.62 -9.18
CA PHE A 615 26.46 18.07 -9.83
C PHE A 615 26.24 18.85 -11.12
N HIS A 616 25.01 18.88 -11.65
CA HIS A 616 24.62 19.65 -12.83
C HIS A 616 23.46 20.61 -12.55
N ALA A 617 23.28 21.02 -11.29
CA ALA A 617 22.22 21.94 -10.89
C ALA A 617 22.30 23.29 -11.64
N ASP A 618 23.50 23.70 -12.10
CA ASP A 618 23.72 24.88 -12.93
C ASP A 618 23.00 24.85 -14.29
N ARG A 619 22.52 23.67 -14.74
CA ARG A 619 21.70 23.50 -15.96
C ARG A 619 20.23 23.75 -15.72
N ILE A 620 19.74 23.62 -14.48
CA ILE A 620 18.33 23.77 -14.13
C ILE A 620 17.87 25.22 -14.34
N ARG A 621 16.70 25.37 -14.97
CA ARG A 621 16.02 26.67 -15.18
C ARG A 621 14.59 26.63 -14.68
N THR A 622 14.09 25.46 -14.30
CA THR A 622 12.71 25.21 -13.95
C THR A 622 12.43 25.62 -12.51
N PRO A 623 11.45 26.51 -12.25
CA PRO A 623 10.94 26.76 -10.89
C PRO A 623 10.50 25.45 -10.24
N THR A 624 11.02 25.17 -9.03
CA THR A 624 10.84 23.87 -8.39
C THR A 624 10.32 23.98 -6.96
N LEU A 625 9.28 23.21 -6.64
CA LEU A 625 8.74 23.02 -5.30
C LEU A 625 9.28 21.69 -4.74
N PHE A 626 10.00 21.76 -3.61
CA PHE A 626 10.46 20.59 -2.86
C PHE A 626 9.60 20.37 -1.63
N LEU A 627 9.28 19.08 -1.31
CA LEU A 627 8.48 18.71 -0.15
C LEU A 627 8.99 17.38 0.43
N GLY A 628 8.85 17.18 1.74
CA GLY A 628 9.18 15.91 2.40
C GLY A 628 8.93 15.94 3.90
N GLY A 629 8.90 14.76 4.53
CA GLY A 629 8.85 14.57 5.97
C GLY A 629 10.23 14.76 6.62
N ASP A 630 10.28 15.29 7.83
CA ASP A 630 11.57 15.46 8.54
C ASP A 630 12.08 14.18 9.20
N LYS A 631 11.24 13.13 9.24
CA LYS A 631 11.59 11.79 9.70
C LYS A 631 11.63 10.74 8.59
N ASP A 632 11.62 11.18 7.34
CA ASP A 632 11.71 10.29 6.19
C ASP A 632 13.06 9.54 6.20
N PHE A 633 13.01 8.22 6.43
CA PHE A 633 14.17 7.34 6.36
C PHE A 633 14.19 6.51 5.08
N ASN A 634 13.18 6.63 4.25
CA ASN A 634 13.13 6.05 2.91
C ASN A 634 13.90 6.95 1.92
N VAL A 635 13.48 8.22 1.78
CA VAL A 635 14.21 9.24 1.01
C VAL A 635 14.42 10.50 1.88
N PRO A 636 15.50 10.54 2.65
CA PRO A 636 15.74 11.63 3.61
C PRO A 636 15.63 13.02 3.01
N ILE A 637 14.91 13.92 3.70
CA ILE A 637 14.65 15.30 3.28
C ILE A 637 15.94 16.07 2.92
N ALA A 638 17.09 15.63 3.44
CA ALA A 638 18.40 16.25 3.16
C ALA A 638 18.72 16.33 1.67
N GLY A 639 18.28 15.38 0.86
CA GLY A 639 18.43 15.42 -0.60
C GLY A 639 17.67 16.59 -1.23
N GLY A 640 16.42 16.79 -0.81
CA GLY A 640 15.59 17.93 -1.22
C GLY A 640 16.14 19.28 -0.71
N GLU A 641 16.67 19.33 0.52
CA GLU A 641 17.31 20.52 1.08
C GLU A 641 18.54 20.95 0.28
N GLN A 642 19.37 20.00 -0.15
CA GLN A 642 20.53 20.27 -0.99
C GLN A 642 20.14 20.84 -2.35
N MET A 643 19.15 20.25 -3.01
CA MET A 643 18.63 20.75 -4.29
C MET A 643 17.99 22.13 -4.13
N TYR A 644 17.17 22.34 -3.10
CA TYR A 644 16.63 23.66 -2.77
C TYR A 644 17.72 24.70 -2.61
N GLN A 645 18.76 24.41 -1.82
CA GLN A 645 19.85 25.35 -1.58
C GLN A 645 20.65 25.64 -2.86
N ALA A 646 20.87 24.63 -3.71
CA ALA A 646 21.53 24.80 -5.01
C ALA A 646 20.73 25.76 -5.91
N LEU A 647 19.41 25.53 -6.06
CA LEU A 647 18.54 26.39 -6.88
C LEU A 647 18.44 27.82 -6.32
N ARG A 648 18.37 27.97 -4.98
CA ARG A 648 18.43 29.32 -4.33
C ARG A 648 19.72 30.06 -4.65
N THR A 649 20.84 29.36 -4.62
CA THR A 649 22.15 29.93 -4.96
C THR A 649 22.23 30.39 -6.41
N LEU A 650 21.56 29.66 -7.31
CA LEU A 650 21.46 29.96 -8.74
C LEU A 650 20.40 31.03 -9.08
N GLY A 651 19.63 31.49 -8.08
CA GLY A 651 18.55 32.46 -8.29
C GLY A 651 17.29 31.88 -8.97
N ILE A 652 17.14 30.56 -9.02
CA ILE A 652 15.96 29.89 -9.55
C ILE A 652 14.82 29.99 -8.52
N PRO A 653 13.58 30.36 -8.92
CA PRO A 653 12.44 30.37 -8.02
C PRO A 653 12.20 28.97 -7.42
N THR A 654 12.23 28.86 -6.10
CA THR A 654 12.05 27.58 -5.42
C THR A 654 11.50 27.75 -4.01
N GLN A 655 10.77 26.75 -3.54
CA GLN A 655 10.28 26.62 -2.17
C GLN A 655 10.63 25.23 -1.64
N LEU A 656 10.83 25.14 -0.33
CA LEU A 656 10.96 23.87 0.39
C LEU A 656 9.89 23.81 1.48
N ILE A 657 9.15 22.72 1.51
CA ILE A 657 8.12 22.44 2.51
C ILE A 657 8.56 21.22 3.30
N VAL A 658 8.73 21.40 4.59
CA VAL A 658 9.07 20.31 5.53
C VAL A 658 7.85 20.01 6.37
N TYR A 659 7.41 18.75 6.37
CA TYR A 659 6.29 18.27 7.18
C TYR A 659 6.82 17.69 8.51
N PRO A 660 6.65 18.41 9.63
CA PRO A 660 7.27 18.01 10.88
C PRO A 660 6.63 16.76 11.48
N GLY A 661 7.46 15.80 11.84
CA GLY A 661 7.05 14.53 12.44
C GLY A 661 6.58 13.47 11.46
N GLU A 662 6.57 13.78 10.16
CA GLU A 662 6.15 12.85 9.11
C GLU A 662 7.33 12.04 8.55
N TYR A 663 7.02 10.81 8.18
CA TYR A 663 7.90 9.88 7.49
C TYR A 663 7.78 10.03 5.97
N HIS A 664 8.12 8.99 5.21
CA HIS A 664 8.04 9.02 3.75
C HIS A 664 6.59 9.16 3.27
N VAL A 665 5.65 8.46 3.91
CA VAL A 665 4.22 8.64 3.71
C VAL A 665 3.70 9.67 4.71
N LEU A 666 3.02 10.71 4.20
CA LEU A 666 2.37 11.68 5.07
C LEU A 666 1.11 11.05 5.69
N THR A 667 1.05 11.00 6.99
CA THR A 667 -0.03 10.33 7.73
C THR A 667 -1.11 11.30 8.22
N ARG A 668 -0.76 12.57 8.45
CA ARG A 668 -1.72 13.58 8.93
C ARG A 668 -2.60 14.10 7.79
N PRO A 669 -3.93 13.99 7.90
CA PRO A 669 -4.85 14.46 6.87
C PRO A 669 -4.67 15.92 6.48
N SER A 670 -4.39 16.81 7.43
CA SER A 670 -4.13 18.23 7.15
C SER A 670 -2.90 18.46 6.27
N PHE A 671 -1.85 17.64 6.43
CA PHE A 671 -0.63 17.72 5.64
C PHE A 671 -0.84 17.20 4.21
N LEU A 672 -1.62 16.13 4.05
CA LEU A 672 -2.03 15.64 2.73
C LEU A 672 -2.82 16.70 1.97
N ILE A 673 -3.77 17.36 2.62
CA ILE A 673 -4.55 18.44 2.03
C ILE A 673 -3.68 19.67 1.71
N ASP A 674 -2.75 20.05 2.61
CA ASP A 674 -1.78 21.12 2.35
C ASP A 674 -0.91 20.80 1.14
N ARG A 675 -0.44 19.54 1.02
CA ARG A 675 0.33 19.06 -0.13
C ARG A 675 -0.45 19.26 -1.43
N PHE A 676 -1.69 18.81 -1.50
CA PHE A 676 -2.54 18.93 -2.68
C PHE A 676 -2.87 20.39 -3.05
N ARG A 677 -3.12 21.23 -2.05
CA ARG A 677 -3.32 22.67 -2.28
C ARG A 677 -2.06 23.35 -2.86
N ARG A 678 -0.88 22.99 -2.35
CA ARG A 678 0.40 23.50 -2.87
C ARG A 678 0.67 23.01 -4.28
N TYR A 679 0.37 21.77 -4.57
CA TYR A 679 0.49 21.23 -5.92
C TYR A 679 -0.35 22.05 -6.91
N LEU A 680 -1.63 22.22 -6.65
CA LEU A 680 -2.51 23.01 -7.52
C LEU A 680 -2.04 24.47 -7.63
N ALA A 681 -1.69 25.12 -6.52
CA ALA A 681 -1.25 26.50 -6.52
C ALA A 681 0.06 26.69 -7.32
N TRP A 682 1.02 25.76 -7.19
CA TRP A 682 2.29 25.80 -7.92
C TRP A 682 2.07 25.64 -9.43
N MET A 683 1.24 24.67 -9.81
CA MET A 683 0.90 24.45 -11.24
C MET A 683 0.14 25.65 -11.81
N GLU A 684 -0.85 26.21 -11.09
CA GLU A 684 -1.59 27.40 -11.54
C GLU A 684 -0.66 28.62 -11.71
N GLN A 685 0.27 28.82 -10.80
CA GLN A 685 1.20 29.96 -10.85
C GLN A 685 2.05 29.99 -12.12
N TYR A 686 2.50 28.81 -12.61
CA TYR A 686 3.46 28.73 -13.72
C TYR A 686 2.88 28.28 -15.06
N LEU A 687 1.78 27.51 -15.05
CA LEU A 687 1.11 27.06 -16.26
C LEU A 687 -0.15 27.87 -16.59
N GLY A 688 -0.71 28.58 -15.60
CA GLY A 688 -2.03 29.20 -15.71
C GLY A 688 -3.16 28.16 -15.65
N ARG A 689 -4.40 28.65 -15.58
CA ARG A 689 -5.59 27.79 -15.69
C ARG A 689 -5.83 27.41 -17.15
N SER A 690 -6.40 26.23 -17.36
CA SER A 690 -7.03 25.92 -18.64
C SER A 690 -8.24 26.87 -18.86
N PRO A 691 -8.47 27.36 -20.08
CA PRO A 691 -9.59 28.24 -20.37
C PRO A 691 -10.94 27.58 -20.16
#